data_e699bc45d856d1c3b0062819a5ecdcca
#
_entry.id   e699bc45d856d1c3b0062819a5ecdcca
#
_cell.length_a   1.000
_cell.length_b   1.000
_cell.length_c   1.000
_cell.angle_alpha   90.00
_cell.angle_beta   90.00
_cell.angle_gamma   90.00
#
_symmetry.space_group_name_H-M   'P 1'
#
loop_
_entity.id
_entity.type
_entity.pdbx_description
1 polymer ?
#
loop_
_entity_poly.entity_id
_entity_poly.type
_entity_poly.pdbx_seq_one_letter_code
_entity_poly.pdbx_strand_id
1 'polypeptide(L)'
;MVTRQRARLVAAAAIAGTVSAFATAATAAADEPVEAGITVPVVEGLSADFMNGVDASSILSLEESGVTFRDFDGEEADVFDVFADAGVNYSRIRVWNDPYDADGNGYGGGTVDAERATEIGLRSTAAGMRVFVDFHYSDFWAHPGQQPLPKAWEGMTTAERADAMYDYTVDTLSRMDDAGVDVGMVQIGNENSGLLLAETAWPESGQLFDAASRGVRDALGDDVKIAIHFTNPERGNYGSLADSLATYDTDPATEGVQPIDYDVFASSYYAYWHGTLENLTSQLAGVAETYGKDVIVAETSWAYTLEDGDGYPNNIRTAYDQYSTSVQGQALAVRDVIEAVAKVGDAGLGVFYWEPAWLPVGPPEEIEQNRLLWEEFGSGWASSHAADYSADAAANYGGSGWDNQAMFDFEGRPLESLRVWDYVRYGTVGPRDVDTVASPEITVVDGQSWSLPETVAVSYTDGTTEQQDVTWQGHESWFVGAGTYEVPGTTDAGLESTLTVTVLDGDADGQNLLANPGFEDGVAPWTGTGTGYTISATDDPFAGTRSTHWYRAGGDFSFTISQEITGVSAGDYRLSAQAQGRAAVAGEATSISLASGIESASAPFTLSGYEGWQNPRTPIVTVAEGQSVTVSATFSLKDGAWGTIDEFELVEVTPVVEADTSALEAVYTEGAAIDRDGWTAASLLAFDRAMTRAEVILDASSPSQASVDAAAAALRTAIDDLEAGDGSIPDPTVRTVELTVVDGEPIDLPDEVTVVAYDDSTTTEAVTWNDGLDAIAGPGTYTVTGVTENGWTARAEIVVTARNEIANGGFEKGIDDVTPWTIEADPWPEDEGSFWVTASAGSDGDEGEYALNYYVDGQPYAFTALQDVDLPAGTYELSAAAMGGSDVGDPAQIDLVASVGGVEQTQAFTLSGWPTWDRPTLQIVLDEAATVTVGVRGLGDDGDWGYLDAFTLVATDTGDGDSGGSDGGSGGSD
;
A
#
# COMPACT_ATOMS: atom_id res chain seq x y z
N MET A 1 -34.60 17.38 53.61
CA MET A 1 -34.52 18.38 54.67
C MET A 1 -33.18 19.12 54.49
N VAL A 2 -33.31 20.32 53.94
CA VAL A 2 -32.60 21.57 54.36
C VAL A 2 -31.11 21.61 53.99
N THR A 3 -30.58 22.53 53.35
CA THR A 3 -30.81 23.84 52.70
C THR A 3 -29.41 24.38 52.30
N ARG A 4 -29.25 24.82 51.07
CA ARG A 4 -28.91 26.17 50.61
C ARG A 4 -27.85 27.02 51.37
N GLN A 5 -26.84 27.58 50.64
CA GLN A 5 -26.79 29.04 50.31
C GLN A 5 -25.44 29.38 49.69
N ARG A 6 -25.35 29.83 48.50
CA ARG A 6 -25.25 31.21 47.93
C ARG A 6 -24.56 32.28 48.85
N ALA A 7 -23.48 32.89 48.32
CA ALA A 7 -23.23 34.33 48.52
C ALA A 7 -22.44 34.95 47.35
N ARG A 8 -23.05 35.94 46.75
CA ARG A 8 -22.43 36.97 45.85
C ARG A 8 -21.63 37.96 46.72
N LEU A 9 -20.61 38.62 46.11
CA LEU A 9 -20.43 40.04 46.38
C LEU A 9 -19.64 40.77 45.26
N VAL A 10 -20.21 41.86 44.82
CA VAL A 10 -19.78 42.89 43.86
C VAL A 10 -18.96 43.95 44.61
N ALA A 11 -17.93 44.55 43.95
CA ALA A 11 -17.69 45.98 44.02
C ALA A 11 -16.69 46.44 42.97
N ALA A 12 -17.10 47.50 42.29
CA ALA A 12 -16.36 48.22 41.26
C ALA A 12 -15.51 49.36 41.87
N ALA A 13 -14.40 49.75 41.20
CA ALA A 13 -13.93 51.11 41.15
C ALA A 13 -13.08 51.38 39.92
N ALA A 14 -13.45 52.36 39.16
CA ALA A 14 -12.78 52.87 37.96
C ALA A 14 -11.61 53.82 38.30
N ILE A 15 -10.51 53.67 37.52
CA ILE A 15 -9.59 54.83 37.26
C ILE A 15 -9.14 54.70 35.79
N ALA A 16 -9.36 55.78 35.03
CA ALA A 16 -8.96 55.97 33.67
C ALA A 16 -7.46 56.27 33.55
N GLY A 17 -6.78 55.60 32.67
CA GLY A 17 -5.43 55.93 32.24
C GLY A 17 -5.23 55.38 30.83
N THR A 18 -5.20 56.29 29.84
CA THR A 18 -4.88 55.99 28.44
C THR A 18 -3.43 55.53 28.32
N VAL A 19 -3.26 54.26 27.90
CA VAL A 19 -1.98 53.77 27.36
C VAL A 19 -2.32 52.99 26.08
N SER A 20 -1.69 53.42 24.98
CA SER A 20 -1.74 52.74 23.68
C SER A 20 -1.23 51.31 23.85
N ALA A 21 -2.11 50.33 23.72
CA ALA A 21 -1.75 48.93 23.64
C ALA A 21 -1.50 48.53 22.18
N PHE A 22 -0.26 48.18 21.89
CA PHE A 22 0.05 47.29 20.78
C PHE A 22 -0.69 45.97 21.07
N ALA A 23 -1.62 45.61 20.21
CA ALA A 23 -2.18 44.26 20.21
C ALA A 23 -1.09 43.30 19.74
N THR A 24 -0.41 42.63 20.64
CA THR A 24 0.21 41.36 20.36
C THR A 24 -0.94 40.34 20.27
N ALA A 25 -1.16 39.79 19.10
CA ALA A 25 -1.94 38.57 18.97
C ALA A 25 -1.33 37.55 19.91
N ALA A 26 -2.02 37.19 20.96
CA ALA A 26 -1.70 35.99 21.73
C ALA A 26 -2.05 34.84 20.79
N THR A 27 -1.05 34.13 20.33
CA THR A 27 -1.22 32.76 19.88
C THR A 27 -1.82 32.02 21.08
N ALA A 28 -3.07 31.53 20.94
CA ALA A 28 -3.59 30.55 21.86
C ALA A 28 -2.56 29.41 21.91
N ALA A 29 -2.01 29.12 23.09
CA ALA A 29 -1.31 27.86 23.27
C ALA A 29 -2.32 26.78 22.94
N ALA A 30 -1.98 25.86 22.04
CA ALA A 30 -2.71 24.62 21.90
C ALA A 30 -2.80 23.99 23.29
N ASP A 31 -3.97 23.60 23.72
CA ASP A 31 -4.13 22.84 24.95
C ASP A 31 -3.27 21.56 24.83
N GLU A 32 -2.59 21.16 25.90
CA GLU A 32 -1.82 19.91 25.88
C GLU A 32 -2.79 18.75 25.61
N PRO A 33 -2.41 17.73 24.79
CA PRO A 33 -3.25 16.56 24.50
C PRO A 33 -3.72 15.88 25.80
N VAL A 34 -4.94 15.36 25.78
CA VAL A 34 -5.54 14.67 26.92
C VAL A 34 -5.05 13.22 26.96
N GLU A 35 -4.79 12.68 28.17
CA GLU A 35 -4.52 11.25 28.32
C GLU A 35 -5.78 10.42 28.00
N ALA A 36 -5.65 9.42 27.09
CA ALA A 36 -6.70 8.52 26.64
C ALA A 36 -6.15 7.11 26.38
N GLY A 37 -7.00 6.17 25.98
CA GLY A 37 -6.59 4.81 25.64
C GLY A 37 -5.82 4.73 24.30
N ILE A 38 -6.00 5.72 23.41
CA ILE A 38 -5.38 5.80 22.09
C ILE A 38 -4.81 7.21 21.84
N THR A 39 -3.87 7.30 20.92
CA THR A 39 -3.30 8.57 20.45
C THR A 39 -4.01 9.05 19.20
N VAL A 40 -4.63 10.23 19.27
CA VAL A 40 -5.27 10.89 18.12
C VAL A 40 -4.72 12.32 18.01
N PRO A 41 -3.90 12.63 17.02
CA PRO A 41 -3.42 13.99 16.78
C PRO A 41 -4.59 14.94 16.45
N VAL A 42 -4.52 16.16 16.95
CA VAL A 42 -5.52 17.21 16.66
C VAL A 42 -5.60 17.47 15.14
N VAL A 43 -6.79 17.74 14.63
CA VAL A 43 -7.00 18.24 13.27
C VAL A 43 -7.16 19.75 13.33
N GLU A 44 -6.17 20.47 12.81
CA GLU A 44 -6.17 21.94 12.82
C GLU A 44 -7.19 22.50 11.83
N GLY A 45 -7.85 23.58 12.21
CA GLY A 45 -8.81 24.27 11.34
C GLY A 45 -10.19 23.59 11.22
N LEU A 46 -10.46 22.55 12.00
CA LEU A 46 -11.73 21.85 12.00
C LEU A 46 -12.88 22.79 12.40
N SER A 47 -13.89 22.93 11.54
CA SER A 47 -15.08 23.76 11.81
C SER A 47 -15.81 23.27 13.07
N ALA A 48 -16.39 24.22 13.82
CA ALA A 48 -17.27 23.88 14.94
C ALA A 48 -18.54 23.13 14.49
N ASP A 49 -18.97 23.39 13.25
CA ASP A 49 -20.18 22.79 12.64
C ASP A 49 -19.83 21.60 11.73
N PHE A 50 -18.61 21.04 11.85
CA PHE A 50 -18.19 19.88 11.06
C PHE A 50 -19.10 18.69 11.34
N MET A 51 -19.56 18.02 10.28
CA MET A 51 -20.46 16.87 10.36
C MET A 51 -19.64 15.63 10.70
N ASN A 52 -19.77 15.19 11.95
CA ASN A 52 -19.26 13.95 12.48
C ASN A 52 -20.35 12.88 12.26
N GLY A 53 -20.25 12.11 11.18
CA GLY A 53 -21.36 11.28 10.74
C GLY A 53 -21.08 9.78 10.91
N VAL A 54 -22.18 9.02 11.08
CA VAL A 54 -22.17 7.55 11.02
C VAL A 54 -23.34 7.06 10.19
N ASP A 55 -23.19 5.96 9.45
CA ASP A 55 -24.31 5.21 8.89
C ASP A 55 -24.92 4.31 9.97
N ALA A 56 -26.23 4.31 10.10
CA ALA A 56 -26.96 3.58 11.15
C ALA A 56 -28.15 2.78 10.60
N SER A 57 -28.03 2.30 9.35
CA SER A 57 -29.14 1.73 8.62
C SER A 57 -29.51 0.31 9.07
N SER A 58 -28.55 -0.48 9.57
CA SER A 58 -28.76 -1.87 9.99
C SER A 58 -29.35 -2.06 11.41
N ILE A 59 -29.38 -1.01 12.22
CA ILE A 59 -29.62 -1.04 13.68
C ILE A 59 -30.90 -1.79 14.06
N LEU A 60 -32.05 -1.47 13.44
CA LEU A 60 -33.34 -2.12 13.82
C LEU A 60 -33.30 -3.63 13.61
N SER A 61 -32.73 -4.09 12.48
CA SER A 61 -32.60 -5.52 12.18
C SER A 61 -31.62 -6.24 13.10
N LEU A 62 -30.58 -5.56 13.56
CA LEU A 62 -29.63 -6.10 14.53
C LEU A 62 -30.29 -6.28 15.91
N GLU A 63 -31.02 -5.25 16.40
CA GLU A 63 -31.76 -5.32 17.65
C GLU A 63 -32.88 -6.39 17.61
N GLU A 64 -33.60 -6.50 16.49
CA GLU A 64 -34.58 -7.56 16.25
C GLU A 64 -33.95 -8.96 16.27
N SER A 65 -32.69 -9.08 15.83
CA SER A 65 -31.89 -10.32 15.87
C SER A 65 -31.31 -10.62 17.27
N GLY A 66 -31.46 -9.70 18.24
CA GLY A 66 -31.02 -9.87 19.63
C GLY A 66 -29.66 -9.21 19.94
N VAL A 67 -29.07 -8.45 19.03
CA VAL A 67 -27.86 -7.65 19.30
C VAL A 67 -28.19 -6.58 20.34
N THR A 68 -27.30 -6.38 21.30
CA THR A 68 -27.43 -5.37 22.34
C THR A 68 -26.19 -4.49 22.33
N PHE A 69 -26.39 -3.17 22.47
CA PHE A 69 -25.31 -2.20 22.55
C PHE A 69 -25.08 -1.76 24.00
N ARG A 70 -23.88 -1.33 24.29
CA ARG A 70 -23.44 -0.85 25.60
C ARG A 70 -22.84 0.54 25.49
N ASP A 71 -22.86 1.27 26.59
CA ASP A 71 -22.11 2.50 26.74
C ASP A 71 -20.62 2.24 27.10
N PHE A 72 -19.84 3.31 27.20
CA PHE A 72 -18.41 3.23 27.58
C PHE A 72 -18.19 2.74 29.04
N ASP A 73 -19.21 2.70 29.87
CA ASP A 73 -19.16 2.14 31.23
C ASP A 73 -19.54 0.62 31.21
N GLY A 74 -19.97 0.09 30.05
CA GLY A 74 -20.34 -1.31 29.82
C GLY A 74 -21.77 -1.65 30.19
N GLU A 75 -22.62 -0.66 30.49
CA GLU A 75 -24.04 -0.85 30.73
C GLU A 75 -24.81 -0.84 29.39
N GLU A 76 -25.92 -1.60 29.33
CA GLU A 76 -26.79 -1.65 28.14
C GLU A 76 -27.39 -0.26 27.86
N ALA A 77 -27.24 0.22 26.61
CA ALA A 77 -27.64 1.57 26.21
C ALA A 77 -28.22 1.60 24.78
N ASP A 78 -28.99 2.65 24.46
CA ASP A 78 -29.38 2.93 23.08
C ASP A 78 -28.16 3.36 22.28
N VAL A 79 -27.92 2.72 21.14
CA VAL A 79 -26.73 2.97 20.32
C VAL A 79 -26.64 4.43 19.83
N PHE A 80 -27.77 5.12 19.62
CA PHE A 80 -27.79 6.54 19.23
C PHE A 80 -27.33 7.45 20.37
N ASP A 81 -27.64 7.13 21.62
CA ASP A 81 -27.09 7.84 22.78
C ASP A 81 -25.58 7.63 22.87
N VAL A 82 -25.08 6.41 22.60
CA VAL A 82 -23.64 6.10 22.58
C VAL A 82 -22.92 6.87 21.48
N PHE A 83 -23.50 6.96 20.28
CA PHE A 83 -22.95 7.79 19.19
C PHE A 83 -22.86 9.26 19.58
N ALA A 84 -23.95 9.81 20.16
CA ALA A 84 -23.98 11.22 20.58
C ALA A 84 -22.95 11.51 21.68
N ASP A 85 -22.79 10.61 22.64
CA ASP A 85 -21.78 10.70 23.72
C ASP A 85 -20.34 10.62 23.20
N ALA A 86 -20.12 10.00 22.01
CA ALA A 86 -18.84 9.92 21.33
C ALA A 86 -18.55 11.13 20.38
N GLY A 87 -19.45 12.12 20.33
CA GLY A 87 -19.28 13.34 19.52
C GLY A 87 -19.86 13.24 18.10
N VAL A 88 -20.60 12.17 17.77
CA VAL A 88 -21.36 12.07 16.52
C VAL A 88 -22.53 13.06 16.54
N ASN A 89 -22.73 13.78 15.43
CA ASN A 89 -23.78 14.77 15.31
C ASN A 89 -24.70 14.59 14.09
N TYR A 90 -24.42 13.57 13.27
CA TYR A 90 -25.21 13.17 12.11
C TYR A 90 -25.34 11.66 12.01
N SER A 91 -26.54 11.16 11.64
CA SER A 91 -26.78 9.78 11.23
C SER A 91 -27.15 9.73 9.76
N ARG A 92 -26.40 9.02 8.95
CA ARG A 92 -26.79 8.67 7.56
C ARG A 92 -27.68 7.44 7.59
N ILE A 93 -28.80 7.51 6.87
CA ILE A 93 -29.80 6.45 6.85
C ILE A 93 -30.16 6.13 5.41
N ARG A 94 -29.83 4.93 4.98
CA ARG A 94 -30.17 4.37 3.67
C ARG A 94 -31.68 4.16 3.56
N VAL A 95 -32.27 4.45 2.38
CA VAL A 95 -33.69 4.24 2.10
C VAL A 95 -33.85 3.48 0.80
N TRP A 96 -34.49 2.32 0.89
CA TRP A 96 -34.91 1.51 -0.26
C TRP A 96 -36.40 1.66 -0.53
N ASN A 97 -36.82 1.43 -1.80
CA ASN A 97 -38.21 1.69 -2.19
C ASN A 97 -39.19 0.63 -1.64
N ASP A 98 -38.91 -0.66 -1.91
CA ASP A 98 -39.73 -1.80 -1.48
C ASP A 98 -38.85 -3.04 -1.30
N PRO A 99 -38.05 -3.11 -0.17
CA PRO A 99 -37.04 -4.14 0.05
C PRO A 99 -37.64 -5.47 0.50
N TYR A 100 -38.74 -5.89 -0.10
CA TYR A 100 -39.46 -7.10 0.27
C TYR A 100 -39.81 -7.95 -0.95
N ASP A 101 -39.90 -9.27 -0.77
CA ASP A 101 -40.48 -10.19 -1.76
C ASP A 101 -42.01 -10.11 -1.78
N ALA A 102 -42.65 -10.89 -2.66
CA ALA A 102 -44.11 -10.90 -2.79
C ALA A 102 -44.87 -11.46 -1.57
N ASP A 103 -44.17 -12.18 -0.69
CA ASP A 103 -44.71 -12.76 0.55
C ASP A 103 -44.42 -11.84 1.75
N GLY A 104 -43.69 -10.73 1.57
CA GLY A 104 -43.36 -9.72 2.57
C GLY A 104 -42.08 -10.04 3.35
N ASN A 105 -41.23 -10.93 2.86
CA ASN A 105 -39.93 -11.20 3.48
C ASN A 105 -38.89 -10.15 3.06
N GLY A 106 -38.10 -9.67 4.00
CA GLY A 106 -37.08 -8.64 3.79
C GLY A 106 -35.88 -9.13 3.00
N TYR A 107 -35.25 -8.23 2.23
CA TYR A 107 -34.10 -8.55 1.38
C TYR A 107 -32.75 -8.57 2.14
N GLY A 108 -32.68 -8.16 3.39
CA GLY A 108 -31.45 -8.01 4.17
C GLY A 108 -30.92 -6.58 4.15
N GLY A 109 -29.70 -6.38 4.63
CA GLY A 109 -29.10 -5.05 4.73
C GLY A 109 -29.88 -4.08 5.61
N GLY A 110 -30.51 -4.56 6.67
CA GLY A 110 -31.40 -3.77 7.50
C GLY A 110 -32.83 -3.64 6.97
N THR A 111 -33.10 -4.04 5.70
CA THR A 111 -34.44 -3.95 5.06
C THR A 111 -35.11 -2.57 5.26
N VAL A 112 -34.34 -1.51 4.96
CA VAL A 112 -34.69 -0.12 5.35
C VAL A 112 -35.60 0.52 4.29
N ASP A 113 -36.89 0.42 4.49
CA ASP A 113 -37.91 1.20 3.76
C ASP A 113 -38.16 2.58 4.41
N ALA A 114 -39.05 3.36 3.86
CA ALA A 114 -39.37 4.69 4.36
C ALA A 114 -39.94 4.68 5.80
N GLU A 115 -40.58 3.60 6.27
CA GLU A 115 -41.12 3.47 7.62
C GLU A 115 -39.98 3.20 8.63
N ARG A 116 -39.12 2.21 8.35
CA ARG A 116 -37.96 1.90 9.18
C ARG A 116 -36.95 3.06 9.22
N ALA A 117 -36.70 3.69 8.08
CA ALA A 117 -35.86 4.90 8.03
C ALA A 117 -36.41 6.05 8.88
N THR A 118 -37.74 6.22 8.94
CA THR A 118 -38.38 7.22 9.81
C THR A 118 -38.20 6.86 11.29
N GLU A 119 -38.30 5.58 11.67
CA GLU A 119 -38.08 5.11 13.04
C GLU A 119 -36.64 5.36 13.49
N ILE A 120 -35.66 4.97 12.66
CA ILE A 120 -34.24 5.22 12.91
C ILE A 120 -33.97 6.73 13.04
N GLY A 121 -34.54 7.54 12.14
CA GLY A 121 -34.40 9.01 12.14
C GLY A 121 -34.98 9.67 13.40
N LEU A 122 -36.08 9.16 13.95
CA LEU A 122 -36.66 9.65 15.22
C LEU A 122 -35.75 9.35 16.41
N ARG A 123 -35.12 8.17 16.47
CA ARG A 123 -34.16 7.82 17.54
C ARG A 123 -32.92 8.70 17.45
N SER A 124 -32.37 8.88 16.23
CA SER A 124 -31.25 9.77 15.97
C SER A 124 -31.54 11.22 16.41
N THR A 125 -32.73 11.75 16.03
CA THR A 125 -33.18 13.08 16.44
C THR A 125 -33.35 13.21 17.96
N ALA A 126 -33.86 12.16 18.62
CA ALA A 126 -34.05 12.14 20.08
C ALA A 126 -32.71 12.17 20.82
N ALA A 127 -31.66 11.55 20.28
CA ALA A 127 -30.28 11.62 20.77
C ALA A 127 -29.55 12.94 20.44
N GLY A 128 -30.20 13.84 19.69
CA GLY A 128 -29.68 15.18 19.36
C GLY A 128 -28.84 15.25 18.07
N MET A 129 -28.86 14.19 17.26
CA MET A 129 -28.21 14.16 15.95
C MET A 129 -29.18 14.57 14.85
N ARG A 130 -28.64 15.16 13.79
CA ARG A 130 -29.36 15.41 12.54
C ARG A 130 -29.31 14.19 11.62
N VAL A 131 -30.26 14.09 10.71
CA VAL A 131 -30.36 12.96 9.78
C VAL A 131 -29.89 13.35 8.39
N PHE A 132 -29.06 12.48 7.80
CA PHE A 132 -28.67 12.48 6.39
C PHE A 132 -29.38 11.31 5.69
N VAL A 133 -30.45 11.60 4.94
CA VAL A 133 -31.26 10.60 4.25
C VAL A 133 -30.56 10.19 2.97
N ASP A 134 -30.27 8.91 2.79
CA ASP A 134 -29.60 8.34 1.63
C ASP A 134 -30.57 7.52 0.76
N PHE A 135 -31.08 8.13 -0.29
CA PHE A 135 -31.94 7.43 -1.26
C PHE A 135 -31.11 6.60 -2.25
N HIS A 136 -31.26 5.28 -2.22
CA HIS A 136 -30.73 4.41 -3.27
C HIS A 136 -31.60 4.39 -4.54
N TYR A 137 -32.88 4.73 -4.45
CA TYR A 137 -33.88 4.59 -5.52
C TYR A 137 -33.89 3.19 -6.15
N SER A 138 -33.78 2.21 -5.31
CA SER A 138 -33.80 0.78 -5.65
C SER A 138 -34.50 0.01 -4.53
N ASP A 139 -34.79 -1.24 -4.73
CA ASP A 139 -35.36 -2.13 -3.70
C ASP A 139 -34.26 -2.86 -2.88
N PHE A 140 -32.99 -2.70 -3.29
CA PHE A 140 -31.81 -3.33 -2.67
C PHE A 140 -30.58 -2.46 -2.92
N TRP A 141 -29.39 -2.97 -2.72
CA TRP A 141 -28.13 -2.23 -2.86
C TRP A 141 -27.98 -1.57 -4.24
N ALA A 142 -27.72 -0.29 -4.26
CA ALA A 142 -27.22 0.48 -5.41
C ALA A 142 -25.75 0.86 -5.14
N HIS A 143 -24.88 0.57 -6.10
CA HIS A 143 -23.43 0.83 -6.04
C HIS A 143 -22.87 0.98 -7.47
N PRO A 144 -21.57 1.35 -7.66
CA PRO A 144 -21.03 1.65 -9.00
C PRO A 144 -21.17 0.54 -10.05
N GLY A 145 -21.16 -0.71 -9.59
CA GLY A 145 -21.34 -1.89 -10.47
C GLY A 145 -22.79 -2.18 -10.82
N GLN A 146 -23.75 -1.60 -10.09
CA GLN A 146 -25.17 -1.95 -10.19
C GLN A 146 -26.07 -0.81 -9.69
N GLN A 147 -26.89 -0.29 -10.58
CA GLN A 147 -27.92 0.73 -10.29
C GLN A 147 -29.31 0.17 -10.70
N PRO A 148 -29.88 -0.78 -9.93
CA PRO A 148 -31.09 -1.48 -10.31
C PRO A 148 -32.33 -0.61 -10.17
N LEU A 149 -33.37 -0.93 -10.95
CA LEU A 149 -34.65 -0.27 -10.86
C LEU A 149 -35.49 -0.87 -9.73
N PRO A 150 -36.26 -0.07 -8.98
CA PRO A 150 -37.34 -0.59 -8.15
C PRO A 150 -38.29 -1.47 -8.99
N LYS A 151 -38.78 -2.58 -8.46
CA LYS A 151 -39.77 -3.45 -9.12
C LYS A 151 -40.96 -2.69 -9.63
N ALA A 152 -41.44 -1.71 -8.85
CA ALA A 152 -42.59 -0.88 -9.20
C ALA A 152 -42.36 0.04 -10.42
N TRP A 153 -41.09 0.30 -10.80
CA TRP A 153 -40.72 1.18 -11.91
C TRP A 153 -40.24 0.44 -13.15
N GLU A 154 -40.34 -0.86 -13.17
CA GLU A 154 -40.01 -1.66 -14.33
C GLU A 154 -40.92 -1.33 -15.54
N GLY A 155 -40.32 -1.19 -16.71
CA GLY A 155 -41.02 -0.86 -17.97
C GLY A 155 -41.44 0.60 -18.11
N MET A 156 -41.17 1.46 -17.14
CA MET A 156 -41.39 2.92 -17.24
C MET A 156 -40.35 3.55 -18.17
N THR A 157 -40.74 4.58 -18.88
CA THR A 157 -39.82 5.49 -19.58
C THR A 157 -39.08 6.37 -18.58
N THR A 158 -37.94 6.99 -18.97
CA THR A 158 -37.18 7.88 -18.13
C THR A 158 -38.06 9.01 -17.54
N ALA A 159 -38.98 9.56 -18.33
CA ALA A 159 -39.91 10.61 -17.85
C ALA A 159 -40.87 10.09 -16.76
N GLU A 160 -41.41 8.88 -16.93
CA GLU A 160 -42.28 8.23 -15.93
C GLU A 160 -41.49 7.88 -14.66
N ARG A 161 -40.23 7.47 -14.80
CA ARG A 161 -39.32 7.25 -13.65
C ARG A 161 -39.02 8.55 -12.91
N ALA A 162 -38.79 9.64 -13.65
CA ALA A 162 -38.58 10.97 -13.05
C ALA A 162 -39.79 11.43 -12.23
N ASP A 163 -41.01 11.26 -12.76
CA ASP A 163 -42.22 11.57 -12.00
C ASP A 163 -42.36 10.66 -10.75
N ALA A 164 -42.12 9.35 -10.89
CA ALA A 164 -42.19 8.41 -9.77
C ALA A 164 -41.11 8.68 -8.70
N MET A 165 -39.91 9.05 -9.12
CA MET A 165 -38.79 9.43 -8.23
C MET A 165 -39.11 10.71 -7.46
N TYR A 166 -39.66 11.74 -8.13
CA TYR A 166 -40.12 12.94 -7.47
C TYR A 166 -41.21 12.63 -6.42
N ASP A 167 -42.25 11.88 -6.80
CA ASP A 167 -43.36 11.54 -5.89
C ASP A 167 -42.86 10.74 -4.68
N TYR A 168 -42.00 9.73 -4.90
CA TYR A 168 -41.40 8.92 -3.84
C TYR A 168 -40.53 9.74 -2.87
N THR A 169 -39.73 10.68 -3.42
CA THR A 169 -38.90 11.60 -2.62
C THR A 169 -39.78 12.49 -1.73
N VAL A 170 -40.80 13.11 -2.31
CA VAL A 170 -41.73 13.97 -1.57
C VAL A 170 -42.48 13.18 -0.49
N ASP A 171 -43.02 12.00 -0.82
CA ASP A 171 -43.80 11.20 0.12
C ASP A 171 -42.94 10.73 1.31
N THR A 172 -41.72 10.25 1.07
CA THR A 172 -40.79 9.79 2.09
C THR A 172 -40.35 10.94 3.01
N LEU A 173 -39.89 12.05 2.43
CA LEU A 173 -39.39 13.17 3.22
C LEU A 173 -40.51 13.89 3.98
N SER A 174 -41.71 14.01 3.40
CA SER A 174 -42.89 14.57 4.12
C SER A 174 -43.30 13.67 5.30
N ARG A 175 -43.19 12.32 5.15
CA ARG A 175 -43.42 11.39 6.26
C ARG A 175 -42.42 11.62 7.42
N MET A 176 -41.13 11.80 7.10
CA MET A 176 -40.10 12.04 8.09
C MET A 176 -40.30 13.40 8.79
N ASP A 177 -40.58 14.48 8.05
CA ASP A 177 -40.85 15.81 8.59
C ASP A 177 -42.10 15.81 9.47
N ASP A 178 -43.23 15.25 9.00
CA ASP A 178 -44.47 15.10 9.75
C ASP A 178 -44.30 14.31 11.06
N ALA A 179 -43.39 13.33 11.06
CA ALA A 179 -43.03 12.56 12.26
C ALA A 179 -42.11 13.31 13.21
N GLY A 180 -41.41 14.34 12.76
CA GLY A 180 -40.54 15.20 13.55
C GLY A 180 -39.07 14.77 13.51
N VAL A 181 -38.61 14.10 12.41
CA VAL A 181 -37.20 13.82 12.16
C VAL A 181 -36.48 15.10 11.76
N ASP A 182 -35.35 15.42 12.39
CA ASP A 182 -34.49 16.56 12.04
C ASP A 182 -33.61 16.24 10.82
N VAL A 183 -34.20 16.32 9.63
CA VAL A 183 -33.46 16.07 8.37
C VAL A 183 -32.54 17.28 8.09
N GLY A 184 -31.22 17.03 8.05
CA GLY A 184 -30.20 18.03 7.76
C GLY A 184 -29.65 18.00 6.34
N MET A 185 -29.67 16.82 5.72
CA MET A 185 -29.17 16.61 4.37
C MET A 185 -29.90 15.42 3.71
N VAL A 186 -30.00 15.45 2.39
CA VAL A 186 -30.58 14.37 1.59
C VAL A 186 -29.65 14.02 0.44
N GLN A 187 -29.27 12.76 0.34
CA GLN A 187 -28.52 12.21 -0.78
C GLN A 187 -29.49 11.67 -1.83
N ILE A 188 -29.32 12.11 -3.08
CA ILE A 188 -30.13 11.68 -4.22
C ILE A 188 -29.35 10.68 -5.08
N GLY A 189 -29.53 9.39 -4.77
CA GLY A 189 -28.81 8.26 -5.35
C GLY A 189 -27.49 7.94 -4.65
N ASN A 190 -27.11 6.66 -4.62
CA ASN A 190 -25.90 6.18 -3.97
C ASN A 190 -24.82 5.77 -4.99
N GLU A 191 -23.58 6.26 -4.81
CA GLU A 191 -22.39 5.95 -5.63
C GLU A 191 -22.65 5.94 -7.14
N ASN A 192 -23.35 6.94 -7.63
CA ASN A 192 -23.93 6.96 -8.97
C ASN A 192 -22.92 6.87 -10.13
N SER A 193 -21.68 7.28 -9.94
CA SER A 193 -20.65 7.35 -11.00
C SER A 193 -21.16 8.05 -12.29
N GLY A 194 -22.10 8.99 -12.14
CA GLY A 194 -22.76 9.74 -13.21
C GLY A 194 -23.96 9.06 -13.86
N LEU A 195 -24.35 7.89 -13.39
CA LEU A 195 -25.52 7.13 -13.87
C LEU A 195 -26.48 6.89 -12.70
N LEU A 196 -27.77 6.76 -13.00
CA LEU A 196 -28.83 6.59 -12.01
C LEU A 196 -29.96 5.75 -12.59
N LEU A 197 -30.57 4.88 -11.79
CA LEU A 197 -31.73 4.09 -12.18
C LEU A 197 -31.57 3.33 -13.53
N ALA A 198 -30.47 2.60 -13.66
CA ALA A 198 -30.11 1.84 -14.86
C ALA A 198 -29.97 2.68 -16.16
N GLU A 199 -30.00 4.02 -16.07
CA GLU A 199 -29.74 4.86 -17.25
C GLU A 199 -28.26 4.81 -17.61
N THR A 200 -27.98 4.89 -18.92
CA THR A 200 -26.61 4.74 -19.46
C THR A 200 -26.10 6.02 -20.13
N ALA A 201 -26.87 7.11 -20.07
CA ALA A 201 -26.50 8.37 -20.69
C ALA A 201 -26.90 9.55 -19.82
N TRP A 202 -26.13 10.62 -19.89
CA TRP A 202 -26.29 11.81 -19.06
C TRP A 202 -27.64 12.55 -19.23
N PRO A 203 -28.20 12.73 -20.43
CA PRO A 203 -29.50 13.43 -20.54
C PRO A 203 -30.61 12.75 -19.72
N GLU A 204 -30.62 11.44 -19.68
CA GLU A 204 -31.57 10.63 -18.92
C GLU A 204 -31.27 10.71 -17.41
N SER A 205 -30.03 10.49 -16.99
CA SER A 205 -29.61 10.62 -15.56
C SER A 205 -29.83 12.04 -15.05
N GLY A 206 -29.54 13.06 -15.87
CA GLY A 206 -29.76 14.46 -15.50
C GLY A 206 -31.24 14.79 -15.22
N GLN A 207 -32.16 14.20 -15.99
CA GLN A 207 -33.61 14.34 -15.77
C GLN A 207 -34.03 13.72 -14.43
N LEU A 208 -33.42 12.60 -14.04
CA LEU A 208 -33.71 11.92 -12.77
C LEU A 208 -33.14 12.72 -11.58
N PHE A 209 -31.90 13.20 -11.66
CA PHE A 209 -31.32 14.06 -10.61
C PHE A 209 -32.12 15.35 -10.40
N ASP A 210 -32.58 15.99 -11.48
CA ASP A 210 -33.46 17.18 -11.39
C ASP A 210 -34.78 16.85 -10.69
N ALA A 211 -35.41 15.72 -11.03
CA ALA A 211 -36.68 15.29 -10.43
C ALA A 211 -36.53 15.03 -8.91
N ALA A 212 -35.48 14.31 -8.50
CA ALA A 212 -35.20 14.06 -7.09
C ALA A 212 -34.91 15.35 -6.34
N SER A 213 -34.07 16.23 -6.90
CA SER A 213 -33.74 17.53 -6.30
C SER A 213 -34.97 18.38 -6.05
N ARG A 214 -35.85 18.50 -7.06
CA ARG A 214 -37.13 19.21 -6.89
C ARG A 214 -38.00 18.57 -5.80
N GLY A 215 -38.04 17.23 -5.73
CA GLY A 215 -38.75 16.53 -4.67
C GLY A 215 -38.26 16.91 -3.27
N VAL A 216 -36.92 16.99 -3.07
CA VAL A 216 -36.35 17.43 -1.79
C VAL A 216 -36.75 18.87 -1.46
N ARG A 217 -36.62 19.82 -2.42
CA ARG A 217 -36.96 21.24 -2.20
C ARG A 217 -38.46 21.43 -1.91
N ASP A 218 -39.32 20.69 -2.61
CA ASP A 218 -40.78 20.81 -2.40
C ASP A 218 -41.22 20.19 -1.06
N ALA A 219 -40.51 19.16 -0.56
CA ALA A 219 -40.82 18.52 0.71
C ALA A 219 -40.26 19.30 1.91
N LEU A 220 -38.98 19.72 1.86
CA LEU A 220 -38.23 20.22 3.03
C LEU A 220 -37.76 21.68 2.88
N GLY A 221 -37.86 22.28 1.69
CA GLY A 221 -37.43 23.66 1.42
C GLY A 221 -35.92 23.80 1.19
N ASP A 222 -35.46 25.08 1.20
CA ASP A 222 -34.10 25.46 0.80
C ASP A 222 -33.07 25.32 1.94
N ASP A 223 -33.53 25.11 3.17
CA ASP A 223 -32.63 25.04 4.34
C ASP A 223 -31.95 23.65 4.50
N VAL A 224 -32.47 22.60 3.83
CA VAL A 224 -31.91 21.24 3.82
C VAL A 224 -30.95 21.08 2.65
N LYS A 225 -29.76 20.57 2.90
CA LYS A 225 -28.74 20.37 1.87
C LYS A 225 -29.08 19.14 0.98
N ILE A 226 -28.81 19.27 -0.31
CA ILE A 226 -28.90 18.15 -1.28
C ILE A 226 -27.51 17.70 -1.63
N ALA A 227 -27.21 16.40 -1.42
CA ALA A 227 -25.97 15.77 -1.78
C ALA A 227 -26.15 14.85 -3.01
N ILE A 228 -25.15 14.84 -3.89
CA ILE A 228 -25.00 13.82 -4.97
C ILE A 228 -23.73 13.05 -4.70
N HIS A 229 -23.84 11.73 -4.61
CA HIS A 229 -22.79 10.84 -4.14
C HIS A 229 -22.13 10.06 -5.27
N PHE A 230 -20.79 10.15 -5.30
CA PHE A 230 -19.90 9.45 -6.22
C PHE A 230 -18.84 8.68 -5.45
N THR A 231 -18.02 7.90 -6.16
CA THR A 231 -16.95 7.10 -5.57
C THR A 231 -15.73 7.04 -6.49
N ASN A 232 -14.63 6.43 -6.00
CA ASN A 232 -13.37 6.23 -6.72
C ASN A 232 -12.66 7.56 -7.08
N PRO A 233 -12.28 8.39 -6.11
CA PRO A 233 -11.54 9.63 -6.35
C PRO A 233 -10.19 9.40 -7.06
N GLU A 234 -9.60 8.20 -6.92
CA GLU A 234 -8.35 7.80 -7.59
C GLU A 234 -8.44 7.81 -9.11
N ARG A 235 -9.64 7.77 -9.68
CA ARG A 235 -9.85 7.86 -11.14
C ARG A 235 -9.72 9.27 -11.70
N GLY A 236 -9.65 10.28 -10.85
CA GLY A 236 -9.46 11.68 -11.26
C GLY A 236 -10.59 12.25 -12.12
N ASN A 237 -11.81 11.73 -12.02
CA ASN A 237 -12.95 12.10 -12.87
C ASN A 237 -13.99 13.00 -12.19
N TYR A 238 -13.80 13.40 -10.94
CA TYR A 238 -14.77 14.22 -10.19
C TYR A 238 -15.08 15.55 -10.86
N GLY A 239 -14.06 16.22 -11.41
CA GLY A 239 -14.27 17.43 -12.21
C GLY A 239 -15.21 17.20 -13.40
N SER A 240 -15.10 16.08 -14.12
CA SER A 240 -16.00 15.74 -15.24
C SER A 240 -17.43 15.42 -14.78
N LEU A 241 -17.59 14.78 -13.62
CA LEU A 241 -18.89 14.49 -13.05
C LEU A 241 -19.59 15.78 -12.60
N ALA A 242 -18.88 16.66 -11.91
CA ALA A 242 -19.38 17.96 -11.50
C ALA A 242 -19.70 18.87 -12.71
N ASP A 243 -18.89 18.83 -13.79
CA ASP A 243 -19.17 19.54 -15.05
C ASP A 243 -20.48 19.06 -15.70
N SER A 244 -20.71 17.75 -15.69
CA SER A 244 -21.95 17.18 -16.22
C SER A 244 -23.18 17.68 -15.45
N LEU A 245 -23.13 17.77 -14.13
CA LEU A 245 -24.19 18.32 -13.28
C LEU A 245 -24.40 19.82 -13.53
N ALA A 246 -23.29 20.58 -13.69
CA ALA A 246 -23.32 22.02 -13.88
C ALA A 246 -23.76 22.46 -15.29
N THR A 247 -23.61 21.58 -16.29
CA THR A 247 -23.93 21.91 -17.71
C THR A 247 -25.24 21.31 -18.20
N TYR A 248 -25.83 20.38 -17.44
CA TYR A 248 -27.17 19.88 -17.74
C TYR A 248 -28.21 20.99 -17.56
N ASP A 249 -29.01 21.24 -18.61
CA ASP A 249 -30.03 22.32 -18.63
C ASP A 249 -31.40 21.77 -18.26
N THR A 250 -31.83 22.03 -17.03
CA THR A 250 -33.12 21.55 -16.48
C THR A 250 -34.34 22.28 -17.03
N ASP A 251 -34.16 23.52 -17.58
CA ASP A 251 -35.23 24.32 -18.21
C ASP A 251 -34.74 24.96 -19.52
N PRO A 252 -34.66 24.22 -20.63
CA PRO A 252 -34.26 24.74 -21.93
C PRO A 252 -35.16 25.88 -22.50
N ALA A 253 -36.26 26.17 -21.85
CA ALA A 253 -37.15 27.29 -22.23
C ALA A 253 -36.69 28.64 -21.65
N THR A 254 -35.87 28.62 -20.63
CA THR A 254 -35.26 29.80 -20.00
C THR A 254 -33.93 30.14 -20.65
N GLU A 255 -33.59 31.44 -20.78
CA GLU A 255 -32.29 31.85 -21.37
C GLU A 255 -31.12 31.53 -20.42
N GLY A 256 -30.17 30.75 -20.89
CA GLY A 256 -29.00 30.26 -20.15
C GLY A 256 -29.22 28.87 -19.54
N VAL A 257 -28.13 28.19 -19.22
CA VAL A 257 -28.17 26.86 -18.57
C VAL A 257 -28.73 26.99 -17.17
N GLN A 258 -29.77 26.24 -16.86
CA GLN A 258 -30.27 26.05 -15.49
C GLN A 258 -29.73 24.73 -14.96
N PRO A 259 -28.62 24.74 -14.16
CA PRO A 259 -27.99 23.49 -13.72
C PRO A 259 -28.87 22.72 -12.73
N ILE A 260 -28.52 21.43 -12.51
CA ILE A 260 -29.13 20.64 -11.43
C ILE A 260 -28.87 21.35 -10.10
N ASP A 261 -29.96 21.57 -9.33
CA ASP A 261 -29.87 22.19 -7.99
C ASP A 261 -29.39 21.13 -6.98
N TYR A 262 -28.14 21.29 -6.49
CA TYR A 262 -27.58 20.51 -5.40
C TYR A 262 -26.57 21.36 -4.65
N ASP A 263 -26.28 21.01 -3.38
CA ASP A 263 -25.42 21.79 -2.50
C ASP A 263 -24.07 21.12 -2.30
N VAL A 264 -24.05 19.77 -2.17
CA VAL A 264 -22.92 18.98 -1.69
C VAL A 264 -22.51 17.93 -2.71
N PHE A 265 -21.23 17.89 -3.05
CA PHE A 265 -20.61 16.79 -3.79
C PHE A 265 -20.05 15.80 -2.76
N ALA A 266 -20.61 14.60 -2.71
CA ALA A 266 -20.26 13.56 -1.75
C ALA A 266 -19.39 12.49 -2.38
N SER A 267 -18.45 11.94 -1.62
CA SER A 267 -17.48 10.92 -2.04
C SER A 267 -17.46 9.75 -1.07
N SER A 268 -17.40 8.51 -1.56
CA SER A 268 -16.85 7.41 -0.77
C SER A 268 -15.33 7.48 -0.80
N TYR A 269 -14.69 7.19 0.33
CA TYR A 269 -13.25 7.01 0.41
C TYR A 269 -12.90 5.89 1.38
N TYR A 270 -12.30 4.82 0.86
CA TYR A 270 -11.77 3.71 1.65
C TYR A 270 -10.27 3.61 1.39
N ALA A 271 -9.46 3.78 2.42
CA ALA A 271 -8.00 3.80 2.31
C ALA A 271 -7.42 2.51 1.70
N TYR A 272 -8.17 1.41 1.75
CA TYR A 272 -7.79 0.13 1.16
C TYR A 272 -7.54 0.19 -0.36
N TRP A 273 -8.32 0.99 -1.11
CA TRP A 273 -8.32 0.93 -2.58
C TRP A 273 -8.67 2.25 -3.31
N HIS A 274 -8.93 3.37 -2.60
CA HIS A 274 -9.31 4.64 -3.23
C HIS A 274 -8.17 5.66 -3.35
N GLY A 275 -6.91 5.19 -3.39
CA GLY A 275 -5.73 6.03 -3.55
C GLY A 275 -5.37 6.85 -2.32
N THR A 276 -4.57 7.90 -2.49
CA THR A 276 -4.04 8.68 -1.37
C THR A 276 -5.01 9.75 -0.88
N LEU A 277 -4.83 10.20 0.37
CA LEU A 277 -5.58 11.30 0.97
C LEU A 277 -5.31 12.65 0.29
N GLU A 278 -4.09 12.85 -0.23
CA GLU A 278 -3.74 14.04 -1.00
C GLU A 278 -4.55 14.11 -2.29
N ASN A 279 -4.72 12.95 -2.97
CA ASN A 279 -5.56 12.88 -4.15
C ASN A 279 -7.03 13.16 -3.79
N LEU A 280 -7.56 12.58 -2.72
CA LEU A 280 -8.91 12.85 -2.22
C LEU A 280 -9.11 14.36 -2.01
N THR A 281 -8.22 14.99 -1.21
CA THR A 281 -8.25 16.45 -0.94
C THR A 281 -8.23 17.25 -2.25
N SER A 282 -7.36 16.88 -3.19
CA SER A 282 -7.22 17.57 -4.49
C SER A 282 -8.48 17.45 -5.34
N GLN A 283 -9.10 16.26 -5.42
CA GLN A 283 -10.34 16.05 -6.17
C GLN A 283 -11.50 16.85 -5.57
N LEU A 284 -11.69 16.82 -4.25
CA LEU A 284 -12.73 17.54 -3.54
C LEU A 284 -12.53 19.06 -3.63
N ALA A 285 -11.31 19.56 -3.41
CA ALA A 285 -10.97 20.97 -3.55
C ALA A 285 -11.22 21.48 -4.98
N GLY A 286 -10.85 20.67 -6.00
CA GLY A 286 -11.10 21.01 -7.39
C GLY A 286 -12.58 21.19 -7.72
N VAL A 287 -13.46 20.38 -7.14
CA VAL A 287 -14.93 20.54 -7.27
C VAL A 287 -15.40 21.79 -6.52
N ALA A 288 -14.97 21.96 -5.28
CA ALA A 288 -15.36 23.12 -4.46
C ALA A 288 -14.94 24.44 -5.11
N GLU A 289 -13.71 24.57 -5.55
CA GLU A 289 -13.17 25.78 -6.19
C GLU A 289 -13.81 26.09 -7.54
N THR A 290 -14.07 25.07 -8.36
CA THR A 290 -14.52 25.25 -9.74
C THR A 290 -16.04 25.49 -9.81
N TYR A 291 -16.82 24.74 -9.01
CA TYR A 291 -18.28 24.72 -9.10
C TYR A 291 -18.97 25.38 -7.91
N GLY A 292 -18.21 25.78 -6.88
CA GLY A 292 -18.75 26.44 -5.68
C GLY A 292 -19.65 25.52 -4.86
N LYS A 293 -19.33 24.23 -4.81
CA LYS A 293 -20.07 23.22 -4.05
C LYS A 293 -19.35 22.89 -2.75
N ASP A 294 -20.16 22.61 -1.72
CA ASP A 294 -19.63 21.97 -0.52
C ASP A 294 -19.25 20.52 -0.81
N VAL A 295 -18.38 19.93 0.00
CA VAL A 295 -17.91 18.55 -0.19
C VAL A 295 -17.91 17.79 1.13
N ILE A 296 -18.17 16.48 1.06
CA ILE A 296 -18.09 15.55 2.19
C ILE A 296 -17.46 14.21 1.75
N VAL A 297 -16.97 13.46 2.72
CA VAL A 297 -16.82 12.00 2.57
C VAL A 297 -18.05 11.34 3.19
N ALA A 298 -18.90 10.75 2.34
CA ALA A 298 -20.16 10.11 2.74
C ALA A 298 -19.97 8.68 3.27
N GLU A 299 -18.86 8.04 2.91
CA GLU A 299 -18.51 6.69 3.37
C GLU A 299 -17.01 6.52 3.55
N THR A 300 -16.61 6.00 4.71
CA THR A 300 -15.26 5.49 5.00
C THR A 300 -15.34 4.43 6.09
N SER A 301 -14.34 3.56 6.18
CA SER A 301 -14.19 2.60 7.28
C SER A 301 -12.75 2.10 7.37
N TRP A 302 -12.40 1.47 8.49
CA TRP A 302 -11.16 0.72 8.69
C TRP A 302 -11.38 -0.44 9.66
N ALA A 303 -10.75 -1.60 9.38
CA ALA A 303 -10.86 -2.78 10.22
C ALA A 303 -10.04 -2.61 11.51
N TYR A 304 -10.66 -2.92 12.66
CA TYR A 304 -9.97 -2.96 13.94
C TYR A 304 -9.41 -4.35 14.26
N THR A 305 -9.88 -5.38 13.57
CA THR A 305 -9.44 -6.78 13.71
C THR A 305 -9.60 -7.50 12.37
N LEU A 306 -8.94 -8.66 12.20
CA LEU A 306 -9.16 -9.59 11.08
C LEU A 306 -10.06 -10.77 11.46
N GLU A 307 -10.52 -10.83 12.71
CA GLU A 307 -11.42 -11.88 13.17
C GLU A 307 -12.78 -11.76 12.47
N ASP A 308 -13.43 -12.90 12.27
CA ASP A 308 -14.78 -13.05 11.73
C ASP A 308 -15.71 -13.32 12.90
N GLY A 309 -16.67 -12.44 13.14
CA GLY A 309 -17.54 -12.49 14.32
C GLY A 309 -18.78 -13.34 14.16
N ASP A 310 -19.22 -13.70 12.93
CA ASP A 310 -20.50 -14.36 12.69
C ASP A 310 -20.42 -15.64 11.83
N GLY A 311 -19.24 -15.96 11.28
CA GLY A 311 -18.99 -17.08 10.39
C GLY A 311 -19.34 -16.82 8.94
N TYR A 312 -19.69 -15.58 8.57
CA TYR A 312 -19.79 -15.12 7.19
C TYR A 312 -18.53 -14.32 6.82
N PRO A 313 -17.80 -14.69 5.76
CA PRO A 313 -16.48 -14.15 5.51
C PRO A 313 -16.45 -12.62 5.35
N ASN A 314 -15.63 -11.95 6.11
CA ASN A 314 -15.40 -10.52 6.02
C ASN A 314 -14.83 -10.09 4.65
N ASN A 315 -15.09 -8.84 4.24
CA ASN A 315 -14.50 -8.25 3.05
C ASN A 315 -13.00 -7.94 3.25
N ILE A 316 -12.62 -7.54 4.45
CA ILE A 316 -11.21 -7.31 4.83
C ILE A 316 -10.73 -8.53 5.63
N ARG A 317 -9.85 -9.33 5.04
CA ARG A 317 -9.32 -10.58 5.60
C ARG A 317 -7.81 -10.60 5.76
N THR A 318 -7.14 -9.59 5.24
CA THR A 318 -5.69 -9.40 5.33
C THR A 318 -5.39 -7.99 5.79
N ALA A 319 -4.31 -7.80 6.53
CA ALA A 319 -3.86 -6.47 6.91
C ALA A 319 -3.44 -5.65 5.68
N TYR A 320 -3.62 -4.36 5.77
CA TYR A 320 -3.15 -3.38 4.79
C TYR A 320 -2.09 -2.49 5.44
N ASP A 321 -1.15 -2.01 4.64
CA ASP A 321 0.04 -1.29 5.15
C ASP A 321 -0.24 0.17 5.58
N GLN A 322 -1.39 0.75 5.19
CA GLN A 322 -1.68 2.17 5.44
C GLN A 322 -1.86 2.49 6.93
N TYR A 323 -2.51 1.60 7.67
CA TYR A 323 -2.71 1.71 9.13
C TYR A 323 -2.70 0.32 9.75
N SER A 324 -2.38 0.20 11.04
CA SER A 324 -2.53 -1.06 11.76
C SER A 324 -3.99 -1.52 11.78
N THR A 325 -4.20 -2.84 11.70
CA THR A 325 -5.52 -3.45 11.93
C THR A 325 -5.75 -3.54 13.43
N SER A 326 -6.22 -2.44 14.01
CA SER A 326 -6.38 -2.26 15.46
C SER A 326 -7.29 -1.08 15.75
N VAL A 327 -7.71 -0.92 17.01
CA VAL A 327 -8.48 0.24 17.48
C VAL A 327 -7.72 1.55 17.24
N GLN A 328 -6.40 1.54 17.44
CA GLN A 328 -5.54 2.69 17.16
C GLN A 328 -5.51 3.02 15.67
N GLY A 329 -5.26 2.02 14.81
CA GLY A 329 -5.22 2.21 13.35
C GLY A 329 -6.56 2.66 12.79
N GLN A 330 -7.68 2.13 13.30
CA GLN A 330 -9.03 2.56 12.92
C GLN A 330 -9.25 4.05 13.25
N ALA A 331 -8.86 4.51 14.43
CA ALA A 331 -8.97 5.91 14.82
C ALA A 331 -8.11 6.84 13.94
N LEU A 332 -6.87 6.43 13.62
CA LEU A 332 -5.98 7.21 12.76
C LEU A 332 -6.50 7.28 11.32
N ALA A 333 -7.02 6.18 10.76
CA ALA A 333 -7.60 6.16 9.42
C ALA A 333 -8.77 7.16 9.31
N VAL A 334 -9.69 7.17 10.28
CA VAL A 334 -10.79 8.12 10.32
C VAL A 334 -10.30 9.56 10.53
N ARG A 335 -9.38 9.76 11.45
CA ARG A 335 -8.76 11.07 11.75
C ARG A 335 -8.15 11.67 10.47
N ASP A 336 -7.45 10.89 9.69
CA ASP A 336 -6.75 11.38 8.50
C ASP A 336 -7.72 11.71 7.35
N VAL A 337 -8.83 10.97 7.24
CA VAL A 337 -9.94 11.34 6.32
C VAL A 337 -10.59 12.65 6.77
N ILE A 338 -10.82 12.86 8.08
CA ILE A 338 -11.32 14.13 8.62
C ILE A 338 -10.36 15.28 8.26
N GLU A 339 -9.04 15.07 8.43
CA GLU A 339 -8.04 16.07 8.08
C GLU A 339 -8.03 16.38 6.57
N ALA A 340 -8.16 15.36 5.72
CA ALA A 340 -8.20 15.53 4.26
C ALA A 340 -9.40 16.40 3.82
N VAL A 341 -10.56 16.19 4.42
CA VAL A 341 -11.76 17.02 4.17
C VAL A 341 -11.59 18.43 4.76
N ALA A 342 -11.06 18.55 5.97
CA ALA A 342 -10.81 19.84 6.62
C ALA A 342 -9.82 20.72 5.82
N LYS A 343 -8.83 20.10 5.15
CA LYS A 343 -7.88 20.80 4.26
C LYS A 343 -8.53 21.47 3.04
N VAL A 344 -9.75 21.08 2.65
CA VAL A 344 -10.52 21.78 1.60
C VAL A 344 -10.96 23.17 2.09
N GLY A 345 -10.95 23.40 3.40
CA GLY A 345 -11.38 24.67 4.02
C GLY A 345 -12.90 24.72 4.27
N ASP A 346 -13.49 25.91 4.16
CA ASP A 346 -14.90 26.13 4.54
C ASP A 346 -15.90 25.26 3.74
N ALA A 347 -15.51 24.73 2.59
CA ALA A 347 -16.36 23.87 1.78
C ALA A 347 -16.31 22.40 2.22
N GLY A 348 -15.32 21.98 3.01
CA GLY A 348 -15.22 20.64 3.56
C GLY A 348 -16.11 20.49 4.80
N LEU A 349 -17.30 19.89 4.63
CA LEU A 349 -18.33 19.93 5.66
C LEU A 349 -18.29 18.76 6.63
N GLY A 350 -17.84 17.56 6.25
CA GLY A 350 -17.96 16.41 7.13
C GLY A 350 -17.46 15.08 6.56
N VAL A 351 -17.42 14.10 7.45
CA VAL A 351 -17.06 12.70 7.17
C VAL A 351 -18.09 11.79 7.83
N PHE A 352 -18.47 10.73 7.13
CA PHE A 352 -19.41 9.71 7.62
C PHE A 352 -18.72 8.33 7.62
N TYR A 353 -18.76 7.66 8.76
CA TYR A 353 -18.29 6.29 8.90
C TYR A 353 -19.40 5.32 8.49
N TRP A 354 -19.09 4.38 7.59
CA TRP A 354 -20.09 3.46 7.07
C TRP A 354 -20.31 2.28 8.02
N GLU A 355 -21.55 2.12 8.51
CA GLU A 355 -22.05 1.03 9.34
C GLU A 355 -21.16 0.69 10.57
N PRO A 356 -20.82 1.66 11.46
CA PRO A 356 -19.95 1.41 12.62
C PRO A 356 -20.51 0.44 13.64
N ALA A 357 -21.79 0.11 13.55
CA ALA A 357 -22.50 -0.75 14.48
C ALA A 357 -23.07 -2.02 13.83
N TRP A 358 -22.58 -2.41 12.65
CA TRP A 358 -23.02 -3.66 12.02
C TRP A 358 -22.32 -4.86 12.64
N LEU A 359 -22.87 -5.32 13.76
CA LEU A 359 -22.30 -6.36 14.61
C LEU A 359 -22.78 -7.76 14.22
N PRO A 360 -22.02 -8.82 14.58
CA PRO A 360 -22.45 -10.21 14.46
C PRO A 360 -23.70 -10.47 15.30
N VAL A 361 -24.64 -11.24 14.76
CA VAL A 361 -25.87 -11.66 15.46
C VAL A 361 -25.65 -12.87 16.38
N GLY A 362 -24.51 -13.52 16.30
CA GLY A 362 -24.09 -14.64 17.12
C GLY A 362 -22.73 -15.17 16.64
N PRO A 363 -22.03 -15.96 17.45
CA PRO A 363 -20.66 -16.36 17.18
C PRO A 363 -20.54 -17.31 15.97
N PRO A 364 -19.35 -17.46 15.35
CA PRO A 364 -19.12 -18.32 14.18
C PRO A 364 -19.53 -19.78 14.34
N GLU A 365 -19.44 -20.32 15.58
CA GLU A 365 -19.83 -21.68 15.90
C GLU A 365 -21.35 -21.90 15.77
N GLU A 366 -22.15 -20.82 15.81
CA GLU A 366 -23.61 -20.85 15.69
C GLU A 366 -24.10 -20.42 14.30
N ILE A 367 -23.27 -20.52 13.25
CA ILE A 367 -23.52 -20.06 11.87
C ILE A 367 -24.90 -20.51 11.33
N GLU A 368 -25.38 -21.72 11.64
CA GLU A 368 -26.68 -22.18 11.20
C GLU A 368 -27.84 -21.42 11.90
N GLN A 369 -27.63 -20.96 13.12
CA GLN A 369 -28.59 -20.11 13.83
C GLN A 369 -28.51 -18.68 13.31
N ASN A 370 -27.30 -18.17 13.09
CA ASN A 370 -27.07 -16.84 12.52
C ASN A 370 -27.77 -16.70 11.16
N ARG A 371 -27.69 -17.73 10.31
CA ARG A 371 -28.41 -17.77 9.03
C ARG A 371 -29.92 -17.60 9.17
N LEU A 372 -30.54 -18.22 10.21
CA LEU A 372 -31.97 -18.05 10.43
C LEU A 372 -32.34 -16.62 10.85
N LEU A 373 -31.46 -15.96 11.64
CA LEU A 373 -31.67 -14.58 12.05
C LEU A 373 -31.50 -13.61 10.85
N TRP A 374 -30.48 -13.84 10.01
CA TRP A 374 -30.32 -13.03 8.79
C TRP A 374 -31.52 -13.14 7.84
N GLU A 375 -32.08 -14.33 7.68
CA GLU A 375 -33.27 -14.56 6.85
C GLU A 375 -34.55 -13.96 7.47
N GLU A 376 -34.72 -14.05 8.79
CA GLU A 376 -35.94 -13.60 9.47
C GLU A 376 -35.97 -12.07 9.65
N PHE A 377 -34.83 -11.46 10.03
CA PHE A 377 -34.77 -10.04 10.43
C PHE A 377 -34.02 -9.15 9.44
N GLY A 378 -33.32 -9.74 8.44
CA GLY A 378 -32.57 -8.97 7.46
C GLY A 378 -31.30 -8.31 8.02
N SER A 379 -30.74 -8.83 9.10
CA SER A 379 -29.55 -8.31 9.79
C SER A 379 -28.22 -8.60 9.07
N GLY A 380 -28.18 -9.55 8.11
CA GLY A 380 -27.06 -9.77 7.21
C GLY A 380 -27.08 -8.82 6.01
N TRP A 381 -26.06 -8.87 5.15
CA TRP A 381 -26.01 -8.02 3.95
C TRP A 381 -27.11 -8.33 2.95
N ALA A 382 -27.54 -9.59 2.87
CA ALA A 382 -28.64 -10.08 2.05
C ALA A 382 -29.31 -11.30 2.68
N SER A 383 -30.61 -11.44 2.46
CA SER A 383 -31.34 -12.69 2.66
C SER A 383 -31.53 -13.44 1.34
N SER A 384 -31.89 -14.73 1.40
CA SER A 384 -32.21 -15.51 0.19
C SER A 384 -33.43 -14.96 -0.58
N HIS A 385 -34.27 -14.16 0.07
CA HIS A 385 -35.45 -13.52 -0.51
C HIS A 385 -35.11 -12.44 -1.55
N ALA A 386 -33.88 -11.88 -1.51
CA ALA A 386 -33.39 -10.94 -2.52
C ALA A 386 -32.96 -11.61 -3.82
N ALA A 387 -32.91 -12.95 -3.90
CA ALA A 387 -32.35 -13.71 -5.02
C ALA A 387 -33.02 -13.43 -6.38
N ASP A 388 -34.31 -13.16 -6.40
CA ASP A 388 -35.05 -12.84 -7.65
C ASP A 388 -34.76 -11.40 -8.14
N TYR A 389 -34.30 -10.51 -7.25
CA TYR A 389 -33.98 -9.11 -7.55
C TYR A 389 -32.48 -8.90 -7.79
N SER A 390 -31.62 -9.62 -7.10
CA SER A 390 -30.16 -9.50 -7.20
C SER A 390 -29.51 -10.85 -7.47
N ALA A 391 -28.76 -10.94 -8.59
CA ALA A 391 -28.00 -12.15 -8.93
C ALA A 391 -26.85 -12.43 -7.93
N ASP A 392 -26.31 -11.39 -7.28
CA ASP A 392 -25.29 -11.54 -6.24
C ASP A 392 -25.89 -12.12 -4.96
N ALA A 393 -27.01 -11.59 -4.50
CA ALA A 393 -27.75 -12.18 -3.39
C ALA A 393 -28.15 -13.64 -3.67
N ALA A 394 -28.55 -13.97 -4.91
CA ALA A 394 -28.86 -15.36 -5.29
C ALA A 394 -27.68 -16.33 -5.11
N ALA A 395 -26.44 -15.83 -5.25
CA ALA A 395 -25.24 -16.64 -5.16
C ALA A 395 -24.62 -16.63 -3.75
N ASN A 396 -24.68 -15.50 -3.04
CA ASN A 396 -23.81 -15.19 -1.90
C ASN A 396 -24.57 -14.55 -0.71
N TYR A 397 -25.88 -14.73 -0.55
CA TYR A 397 -26.59 -14.17 0.62
C TYR A 397 -26.02 -14.67 1.95
N GLY A 398 -26.11 -13.84 2.99
CA GLY A 398 -25.56 -14.19 4.32
C GLY A 398 -25.39 -13.01 5.26
N GLY A 399 -24.48 -13.19 6.20
CA GLY A 399 -24.19 -12.27 7.29
C GLY A 399 -23.50 -10.95 6.92
N SER A 400 -22.91 -10.31 7.91
CA SER A 400 -22.17 -9.08 7.68
C SER A 400 -20.77 -9.41 7.14
N GLY A 401 -20.42 -8.93 5.95
CA GLY A 401 -19.02 -8.92 5.52
C GLY A 401 -18.22 -7.74 6.08
N TRP A 402 -18.75 -7.04 7.10
CA TRP A 402 -18.22 -5.76 7.60
C TRP A 402 -18.09 -5.68 9.13
N ASP A 403 -18.38 -6.75 9.85
CA ASP A 403 -18.41 -6.76 11.31
C ASP A 403 -17.06 -6.41 11.95
N ASN A 404 -15.96 -6.76 11.31
CA ASN A 404 -14.60 -6.43 11.75
C ASN A 404 -14.20 -4.97 11.49
N GLN A 405 -15.04 -4.17 10.86
CA GLN A 405 -14.89 -2.73 10.65
C GLN A 405 -15.83 -1.90 11.53
N ALA A 406 -16.61 -2.55 12.39
CA ALA A 406 -17.43 -1.87 13.38
C ALA A 406 -16.57 -1.03 14.35
N MET A 407 -17.16 -0.01 14.97
CA MET A 407 -16.54 0.78 16.06
C MET A 407 -17.04 0.32 17.43
N PHE A 408 -17.49 -0.93 17.50
CA PHE A 408 -17.84 -1.69 18.68
C PHE A 408 -17.17 -3.06 18.60
N ASP A 409 -16.89 -3.67 19.74
CA ASP A 409 -16.51 -5.08 19.78
C ASP A 409 -17.69 -6.00 19.46
N PHE A 410 -17.43 -7.29 19.24
CA PHE A 410 -18.49 -8.26 18.90
C PHE A 410 -19.53 -8.48 20.02
N GLU A 411 -19.27 -8.00 21.24
CA GLU A 411 -20.22 -7.99 22.37
C GLU A 411 -20.97 -6.66 22.52
N GLY A 412 -20.83 -5.74 21.58
CA GLY A 412 -21.54 -4.46 21.54
C GLY A 412 -20.98 -3.38 22.46
N ARG A 413 -19.72 -3.48 22.92
CA ARG A 413 -19.06 -2.42 23.68
C ARG A 413 -18.39 -1.45 22.70
N PRO A 414 -18.55 -0.15 22.87
CA PRO A 414 -17.90 0.83 21.99
C PRO A 414 -16.37 0.74 22.14
N LEU A 415 -15.68 0.70 21.02
CA LEU A 415 -14.23 0.80 20.95
C LEU A 415 -13.80 2.25 21.23
N GLU A 416 -12.60 2.44 21.75
CA GLU A 416 -12.06 3.78 21.99
C GLU A 416 -11.97 4.62 20.70
N SER A 417 -11.80 3.97 19.54
CA SER A 417 -11.83 4.61 18.21
C SER A 417 -13.13 5.35 17.91
N LEU A 418 -14.26 4.95 18.48
CA LEU A 418 -15.52 5.66 18.29
C LEU A 418 -15.45 7.11 18.81
N ARG A 419 -14.59 7.42 19.79
CA ARG A 419 -14.36 8.78 20.31
C ARG A 419 -13.51 9.66 19.39
N VAL A 420 -13.06 9.16 18.24
CA VAL A 420 -12.24 9.94 17.29
C VAL A 420 -12.88 11.28 16.93
N TRP A 421 -14.21 11.37 16.86
CA TRP A 421 -14.98 12.56 16.55
C TRP A 421 -14.75 13.72 17.52
N ASP A 422 -14.54 13.39 18.79
CA ASP A 422 -14.18 14.34 19.83
C ASP A 422 -12.67 14.56 19.89
N TYR A 423 -11.89 13.47 19.79
CA TYR A 423 -10.44 13.49 19.97
C TYR A 423 -9.72 14.35 18.93
N VAL A 424 -10.20 14.38 17.67
CA VAL A 424 -9.64 15.25 16.62
C VAL A 424 -9.69 16.75 16.93
N ARG A 425 -10.50 17.18 17.92
CA ARG A 425 -10.67 18.58 18.26
C ARG A 425 -9.64 19.10 19.28
N TYR A 426 -9.10 18.22 20.13
CA TYR A 426 -8.14 18.62 21.17
C TYR A 426 -6.89 17.74 21.22
N GLY A 427 -6.90 16.61 20.56
CA GLY A 427 -5.82 15.65 20.55
C GLY A 427 -5.77 14.78 21.82
N THR A 428 -5.32 13.55 21.67
CA THR A 428 -5.10 12.62 22.79
C THR A 428 -3.75 11.95 22.68
N VAL A 429 -3.24 11.47 23.83
CA VAL A 429 -2.02 10.66 23.90
C VAL A 429 -2.33 9.42 24.73
N GLY A 430 -2.21 8.27 24.09
CA GLY A 430 -2.31 6.96 24.71
C GLY A 430 -1.02 6.53 25.40
N PRO A 431 -1.06 5.50 26.26
CA PRO A 431 0.14 4.85 26.75
C PRO A 431 0.89 4.24 25.55
N ARG A 432 2.23 4.25 25.59
CA ARG A 432 3.05 3.60 24.58
C ARG A 432 3.18 2.11 24.89
N ASP A 433 2.15 1.37 24.63
CA ASP A 433 2.13 -0.10 24.71
C ASP A 433 2.19 -0.68 23.27
N VAL A 434 2.54 -1.95 23.16
CA VAL A 434 2.49 -2.65 21.85
C VAL A 434 1.03 -2.80 21.44
N ASP A 435 0.71 -2.29 20.26
CA ASP A 435 -0.62 -2.42 19.64
C ASP A 435 -0.68 -3.68 18.76
N THR A 436 0.20 -3.78 17.76
CA THR A 436 0.30 -4.96 16.90
C THR A 436 1.75 -5.31 16.59
N VAL A 437 2.00 -6.60 16.36
CA VAL A 437 3.24 -7.12 15.79
C VAL A 437 2.91 -7.72 14.43
N ALA A 438 3.56 -7.25 13.37
CA ALA A 438 3.30 -7.74 12.03
C ALA A 438 3.62 -9.24 11.90
N SER A 439 2.76 -9.97 11.15
CA SER A 439 2.98 -11.36 10.75
C SER A 439 3.20 -11.39 9.23
N PRO A 440 4.46 -11.28 8.78
CA PRO A 440 4.75 -11.15 7.36
C PRO A 440 4.41 -12.43 6.58
N GLU A 441 4.05 -12.25 5.30
CA GLU A 441 3.86 -13.34 4.35
C GLU A 441 4.84 -13.19 3.19
N ILE A 442 5.55 -14.25 2.83
CA ILE A 442 6.44 -14.26 1.68
C ILE A 442 6.10 -15.42 0.75
N THR A 443 6.15 -15.16 -0.54
CA THR A 443 6.01 -16.18 -1.57
C THR A 443 7.32 -16.30 -2.32
N VAL A 444 7.88 -17.51 -2.37
CA VAL A 444 9.17 -17.82 -3.00
C VAL A 444 9.01 -18.98 -3.97
N VAL A 445 9.97 -19.13 -4.88
CA VAL A 445 9.98 -20.25 -5.84
C VAL A 445 11.07 -21.25 -5.42
N ASP A 446 10.74 -22.55 -5.38
CA ASP A 446 11.69 -23.61 -5.03
C ASP A 446 12.94 -23.56 -5.92
N GLY A 447 14.10 -23.61 -5.29
CA GLY A 447 15.40 -23.54 -5.97
C GLY A 447 15.92 -22.12 -6.26
N GLN A 448 15.15 -21.07 -6.02
CA GLN A 448 15.64 -19.68 -6.05
C GLN A 448 16.27 -19.28 -4.70
N SER A 449 17.20 -18.32 -4.75
CA SER A 449 17.80 -17.78 -3.53
C SER A 449 16.86 -16.76 -2.89
N TRP A 450 16.62 -16.87 -1.60
CA TRP A 450 15.82 -15.96 -0.79
C TRP A 450 16.32 -15.98 0.66
N SER A 451 15.87 -15.07 1.49
CA SER A 451 16.19 -15.00 2.91
C SER A 451 14.95 -14.71 3.74
N LEU A 452 14.98 -15.11 5.00
CA LEU A 452 13.97 -14.69 5.99
C LEU A 452 14.10 -13.19 6.24
N PRO A 453 12.99 -12.46 6.50
CA PRO A 453 13.04 -11.05 6.89
C PRO A 453 13.90 -10.84 8.14
N GLU A 454 14.72 -9.80 8.17
CA GLU A 454 15.57 -9.49 9.33
C GLU A 454 14.80 -8.72 10.41
N THR A 455 13.74 -7.99 10.02
CA THR A 455 12.93 -7.17 10.92
C THR A 455 11.46 -7.43 10.73
N VAL A 456 10.66 -7.06 11.74
CA VAL A 456 9.21 -6.99 11.70
C VAL A 456 8.73 -5.63 12.19
N ALA A 457 7.64 -5.12 11.62
CA ALA A 457 7.01 -3.91 12.07
C ALA A 457 6.26 -4.15 13.40
N VAL A 458 6.52 -3.31 14.40
CA VAL A 458 5.79 -3.26 15.67
C VAL A 458 5.11 -1.92 15.77
N SER A 459 3.79 -1.91 15.81
CA SER A 459 2.98 -0.71 16.00
C SER A 459 2.61 -0.53 17.47
N TYR A 460 2.60 0.71 17.91
CA TYR A 460 2.32 1.09 19.29
C TYR A 460 1.05 1.90 19.41
N THR A 461 0.42 1.87 20.57
CA THR A 461 -0.79 2.61 20.91
C THR A 461 -0.64 4.13 20.87
N ASP A 462 0.59 4.65 20.75
CA ASP A 462 0.88 6.06 20.50
C ASP A 462 0.87 6.44 19.01
N GLY A 463 0.51 5.49 18.13
CA GLY A 463 0.48 5.67 16.67
C GLY A 463 1.84 5.56 15.97
N THR A 464 2.91 5.27 16.73
CA THR A 464 4.24 5.05 16.14
C THR A 464 4.43 3.61 15.70
N THR A 465 5.24 3.41 14.65
CA THR A 465 5.66 2.07 14.19
C THR A 465 7.19 2.01 14.18
N GLU A 466 7.75 0.92 14.66
CA GLU A 466 9.20 0.66 14.67
C GLU A 466 9.48 -0.67 13.98
N GLN A 467 10.58 -0.73 13.23
CA GLN A 467 11.12 -2.01 12.75
C GLN A 467 11.98 -2.60 13.87
N GLN A 468 11.65 -3.80 14.31
CA GLN A 468 12.41 -4.53 15.33
C GLN A 468 13.07 -5.74 14.72
N ASP A 469 14.32 -5.98 15.07
CA ASP A 469 15.05 -7.19 14.68
C ASP A 469 14.31 -8.42 15.21
N VAL A 470 14.22 -9.46 14.38
CA VAL A 470 13.48 -10.68 14.69
C VAL A 470 14.35 -11.93 14.46
N THR A 471 14.29 -12.84 15.40
CA THR A 471 14.93 -14.16 15.30
C THR A 471 13.86 -15.20 14.99
N TRP A 472 13.88 -15.77 13.77
CA TRP A 472 12.99 -16.82 13.35
C TRP A 472 13.46 -18.21 13.82
N GLN A 473 12.51 -19.05 14.24
CA GLN A 473 12.76 -20.47 14.55
C GLN A 473 12.78 -21.31 13.27
N GLY A 474 13.53 -20.87 12.26
CA GLY A 474 13.58 -21.50 10.95
C GLY A 474 14.81 -21.07 10.16
N HIS A 475 15.03 -21.77 9.05
CA HIS A 475 16.09 -21.43 8.11
C HIS A 475 15.59 -21.77 6.70
N GLU A 476 15.82 -20.92 5.72
CA GLU A 476 15.33 -21.06 4.35
C GLU A 476 15.63 -22.45 3.73
N SER A 477 16.76 -23.04 4.06
CA SER A 477 17.13 -24.38 3.57
C SER A 477 16.26 -25.54 4.10
N TRP A 478 15.34 -25.27 5.03
CA TRP A 478 14.42 -26.29 5.56
C TRP A 478 13.22 -26.51 4.64
N PHE A 479 12.87 -25.52 3.84
CA PHE A 479 11.69 -25.50 2.99
C PHE A 479 12.06 -25.89 1.56
N VAL A 480 11.90 -27.16 1.23
CA VAL A 480 12.29 -27.77 -0.04
C VAL A 480 11.06 -28.32 -0.75
N GLY A 481 10.84 -27.90 -2.00
CA GLY A 481 9.64 -28.22 -2.76
C GLY A 481 8.42 -27.42 -2.34
N ALA A 482 7.38 -27.40 -3.18
CA ALA A 482 6.18 -26.61 -2.96
C ALA A 482 5.46 -26.95 -1.65
N GLY A 483 5.11 -25.92 -0.88
CA GLY A 483 4.45 -26.05 0.41
C GLY A 483 4.19 -24.72 1.09
N THR A 484 3.45 -24.73 2.21
CA THR A 484 3.20 -23.55 3.05
C THR A 484 3.60 -23.86 4.48
N TYR A 485 4.37 -22.97 5.08
CA TYR A 485 5.02 -23.15 6.37
C TYR A 485 4.81 -21.92 7.25
N GLU A 486 4.43 -22.12 8.51
CA GLU A 486 4.35 -21.10 9.55
C GLU A 486 5.62 -21.15 10.39
N VAL A 487 6.40 -20.08 10.37
CA VAL A 487 7.70 -19.99 11.07
C VAL A 487 7.56 -19.04 12.25
N PRO A 488 7.58 -19.53 13.50
CA PRO A 488 7.56 -18.66 14.66
C PRO A 488 8.82 -17.79 14.74
N GLY A 489 8.68 -16.56 15.21
CA GLY A 489 9.75 -15.61 15.43
C GLY A 489 9.59 -14.85 16.74
N THR A 490 10.69 -14.34 17.25
CA THR A 490 10.71 -13.50 18.46
C THR A 490 11.56 -12.28 18.21
N THR A 491 11.03 -11.09 18.49
CA THR A 491 11.79 -9.84 18.37
C THR A 491 12.77 -9.69 19.52
N ASP A 492 13.73 -8.77 19.39
CA ASP A 492 14.68 -8.44 20.47
C ASP A 492 13.98 -7.94 21.75
N ALA A 493 12.78 -7.38 21.62
CA ALA A 493 11.92 -7.00 22.76
C ALA A 493 11.15 -8.19 23.37
N GLY A 494 11.30 -9.41 22.82
CA GLY A 494 10.60 -10.61 23.29
C GLY A 494 9.14 -10.73 22.79
N LEU A 495 8.77 -10.00 21.73
CA LEU A 495 7.44 -10.08 21.13
C LEU A 495 7.38 -11.23 20.11
N GLU A 496 6.25 -11.93 20.08
CA GLU A 496 6.03 -13.06 19.16
C GLU A 496 5.53 -12.56 17.80
N SER A 497 6.02 -13.15 16.71
CA SER A 497 5.58 -12.95 15.34
C SER A 497 5.54 -14.30 14.62
N THR A 498 4.74 -14.42 13.57
CA THR A 498 4.70 -15.63 12.73
C THR A 498 4.90 -15.22 11.28
N LEU A 499 5.89 -15.81 10.61
CA LEU A 499 6.12 -15.62 9.18
C LEU A 499 5.45 -16.78 8.42
N THR A 500 4.59 -16.45 7.46
CA THR A 500 4.05 -17.44 6.52
C THR A 500 4.92 -17.50 5.27
N VAL A 501 5.53 -18.67 5.01
CA VAL A 501 6.34 -18.92 3.82
C VAL A 501 5.60 -19.83 2.87
N THR A 502 5.20 -19.32 1.70
CA THR A 502 4.65 -20.12 0.61
C THR A 502 5.73 -20.40 -0.44
N VAL A 503 6.18 -21.65 -0.52
CA VAL A 503 7.10 -22.11 -1.57
C VAL A 503 6.28 -22.61 -2.74
N LEU A 504 6.41 -21.94 -3.88
CA LEU A 504 5.82 -22.40 -5.15
C LEU A 504 6.74 -23.42 -5.78
N ASP A 505 6.18 -24.39 -6.56
CA ASP A 505 6.96 -25.27 -7.41
C ASP A 505 7.90 -24.40 -8.26
N GLY A 506 9.18 -24.54 -8.07
CA GLY A 506 10.17 -24.15 -9.06
C GLY A 506 9.87 -24.99 -10.30
N ASP A 507 9.72 -24.38 -11.46
CA ASP A 507 9.48 -25.10 -12.69
C ASP A 507 10.53 -26.22 -12.77
N ALA A 508 10.14 -27.39 -12.30
CA ALA A 508 10.97 -28.57 -12.28
C ALA A 508 11.43 -28.81 -13.70
N ASP A 509 12.65 -29.29 -13.91
CA ASP A 509 13.33 -29.64 -15.15
C ASP A 509 12.47 -30.14 -16.34
N GLY A 510 11.21 -29.78 -16.38
CA GLY A 510 10.23 -30.01 -17.42
C GLY A 510 10.59 -29.15 -18.63
N GLN A 511 10.92 -29.80 -19.74
CA GLN A 511 11.06 -29.13 -21.03
C GLN A 511 9.76 -28.35 -21.33
N ASN A 512 9.85 -27.04 -21.53
CA ASN A 512 8.72 -26.25 -22.02
C ASN A 512 8.20 -26.85 -23.33
N LEU A 513 6.95 -27.28 -23.36
CA LEU A 513 6.34 -27.94 -24.49
C LEU A 513 5.87 -26.98 -25.58
N LEU A 514 5.86 -25.68 -25.31
CA LEU A 514 5.44 -24.67 -26.26
C LEU A 514 6.51 -24.43 -27.32
N ALA A 515 6.08 -24.28 -28.54
CA ALA A 515 6.93 -23.81 -29.61
C ALA A 515 6.85 -22.27 -29.68
N ASN A 516 8.02 -21.61 -29.79
CA ASN A 516 8.09 -20.14 -29.85
C ASN A 516 7.37 -19.44 -28.70
N PRO A 517 7.69 -19.77 -27.43
CA PRO A 517 6.97 -19.29 -26.27
C PRO A 517 7.10 -17.78 -26.03
N GLY A 518 8.25 -17.16 -26.38
CA GLY A 518 8.55 -15.74 -26.32
C GLY A 518 8.35 -15.00 -27.65
N PHE A 519 7.71 -15.63 -28.67
CA PHE A 519 7.38 -15.00 -29.98
C PHE A 519 8.57 -14.58 -30.85
N GLU A 520 9.79 -14.99 -30.53
CA GLU A 520 11.03 -14.60 -31.21
C GLU A 520 11.09 -15.05 -32.68
N ASP A 521 10.51 -16.22 -33.00
CA ASP A 521 10.49 -16.79 -34.35
C ASP A 521 9.29 -16.30 -35.22
N GLY A 522 8.62 -15.21 -34.84
CA GLY A 522 7.46 -14.66 -35.52
C GLY A 522 6.14 -15.17 -34.94
N VAL A 523 5.07 -15.15 -35.75
CA VAL A 523 3.70 -15.45 -35.24
C VAL A 523 3.47 -16.95 -35.02
N ALA A 524 3.98 -17.81 -35.93
CA ALA A 524 3.67 -19.25 -35.88
C ALA A 524 4.43 -19.96 -34.73
N PRO A 525 3.81 -20.95 -34.05
CA PRO A 525 2.50 -21.56 -34.33
C PRO A 525 1.31 -20.88 -33.61
N TRP A 526 1.52 -19.74 -32.99
CA TRP A 526 0.47 -19.01 -32.32
C TRP A 526 -0.61 -18.51 -33.28
N THR A 527 -1.84 -18.55 -32.84
CA THR A 527 -3.02 -18.02 -33.56
C THR A 527 -3.76 -17.04 -32.68
N GLY A 528 -4.43 -16.08 -33.30
CA GLY A 528 -5.14 -15.07 -32.51
C GLY A 528 -6.47 -14.68 -33.13
N THR A 529 -7.42 -14.27 -32.28
CA THR A 529 -8.73 -13.76 -32.64
C THR A 529 -9.02 -12.44 -31.92
N GLY A 530 -9.86 -11.61 -32.48
CA GLY A 530 -10.18 -10.30 -31.89
C GLY A 530 -9.38 -9.15 -32.54
N THR A 531 -9.17 -8.05 -31.81
CA THR A 531 -8.55 -6.83 -32.36
C THR A 531 -7.71 -6.12 -31.30
N GLY A 532 -6.82 -5.23 -31.73
CA GLY A 532 -6.05 -4.36 -30.83
C GLY A 532 -4.76 -4.99 -30.28
N TYR A 533 -4.25 -6.04 -30.92
CA TYR A 533 -3.01 -6.70 -30.52
C TYR A 533 -2.14 -7.04 -31.73
N THR A 534 -0.86 -7.29 -31.47
CA THR A 534 0.15 -7.76 -32.45
C THR A 534 0.98 -8.85 -31.82
N ILE A 535 0.99 -10.06 -32.41
CA ILE A 535 1.86 -11.16 -31.98
C ILE A 535 3.24 -10.94 -32.62
N SER A 536 4.31 -11.19 -31.87
CA SER A 536 5.72 -10.97 -32.27
C SER A 536 6.01 -9.49 -32.58
N ALA A 537 5.52 -8.61 -31.71
CA ALA A 537 5.86 -7.18 -31.68
C ALA A 537 7.24 -6.98 -31.03
N THR A 538 7.84 -5.82 -31.23
CA THR A 538 9.11 -5.41 -30.59
C THR A 538 8.89 -4.51 -29.37
N ASP A 539 7.66 -4.40 -28.91
CA ASP A 539 7.26 -3.51 -27.82
C ASP A 539 7.41 -4.25 -26.48
N ASP A 540 8.21 -3.71 -25.59
CA ASP A 540 8.38 -4.08 -24.17
C ASP A 540 8.38 -5.60 -23.88
N PRO A 541 9.29 -6.42 -24.44
CA PRO A 541 9.37 -7.85 -24.14
C PRO A 541 9.88 -8.08 -22.72
N PHE A 542 9.43 -9.17 -22.06
CA PHE A 542 10.01 -9.62 -20.79
C PHE A 542 11.41 -10.18 -20.99
N ALA A 543 11.60 -10.96 -22.05
CA ALA A 543 12.89 -11.52 -22.45
C ALA A 543 13.03 -11.48 -23.98
N GLY A 544 14.26 -11.57 -24.47
CA GLY A 544 14.51 -11.57 -25.92
C GLY A 544 14.27 -10.19 -26.56
N THR A 545 13.65 -10.19 -27.73
CA THR A 545 13.42 -8.99 -28.56
C THR A 545 11.97 -8.83 -29.00
N ARG A 546 11.09 -9.77 -28.65
CA ARG A 546 9.70 -9.81 -29.12
C ARG A 546 8.75 -10.29 -28.04
N SER A 547 7.49 -9.83 -28.18
CA SER A 547 6.39 -10.17 -27.29
C SER A 547 5.05 -10.18 -28.02
N THR A 548 3.94 -10.49 -27.40
CA THR A 548 2.61 -10.10 -27.88
C THR A 548 2.20 -8.82 -27.20
N HIS A 549 2.15 -7.74 -27.97
CA HIS A 549 1.77 -6.42 -27.50
C HIS A 549 0.33 -6.07 -27.89
N TRP A 550 -0.35 -5.28 -27.03
CA TRP A 550 -1.67 -4.71 -27.35
C TRP A 550 -1.76 -3.24 -26.99
N TYR A 551 -2.44 -2.52 -27.86
CA TYR A 551 -2.88 -1.14 -27.66
C TYR A 551 -4.06 -0.83 -28.56
N ARG A 552 -5.07 -0.15 -28.04
CA ARG A 552 -6.14 0.39 -28.86
C ARG A 552 -6.73 1.65 -28.23
N ALA A 553 -6.84 2.72 -29.06
CA ALA A 553 -7.61 3.91 -28.78
C ALA A 553 -8.93 3.90 -29.59
N GLY A 554 -10.01 4.42 -29.02
CA GLY A 554 -11.30 4.59 -29.68
C GLY A 554 -12.30 3.46 -29.48
N GLY A 555 -12.28 2.83 -28.31
CA GLY A 555 -13.28 1.90 -27.83
C GLY A 555 -12.74 0.58 -27.26
N ASP A 556 -13.52 -0.03 -26.40
CA ASP A 556 -13.23 -1.31 -25.76
C ASP A 556 -12.87 -2.39 -26.80
N PHE A 557 -12.03 -3.31 -26.42
CA PHE A 557 -11.58 -4.37 -27.32
C PHE A 557 -11.31 -5.67 -26.57
N SER A 558 -11.34 -6.76 -27.31
CA SER A 558 -10.99 -8.06 -26.77
C SER A 558 -10.22 -8.87 -27.79
N PHE A 559 -9.36 -9.74 -27.30
CA PHE A 559 -8.63 -10.68 -28.12
C PHE A 559 -8.27 -11.94 -27.34
N THR A 560 -7.97 -13.00 -28.05
CA THR A 560 -7.42 -14.25 -27.52
C THR A 560 -6.29 -14.70 -28.43
N ILE A 561 -5.16 -15.06 -27.85
CA ILE A 561 -4.09 -15.79 -28.53
C ILE A 561 -4.05 -17.22 -28.01
N SER A 562 -3.69 -18.18 -28.88
CA SER A 562 -3.68 -19.59 -28.51
C SER A 562 -2.69 -20.40 -29.33
N GLN A 563 -2.24 -21.52 -28.74
CA GLN A 563 -1.46 -22.55 -29.41
C GLN A 563 -2.05 -23.93 -29.05
N GLU A 564 -2.15 -24.81 -30.05
CA GLU A 564 -2.50 -26.23 -29.85
C GLU A 564 -1.26 -27.10 -29.98
N ILE A 565 -1.02 -27.93 -28.97
CA ILE A 565 0.10 -28.86 -28.86
C ILE A 565 -0.42 -30.27 -28.96
N THR A 566 0.13 -31.06 -29.90
CA THR A 566 -0.24 -32.45 -30.11
C THR A 566 0.90 -33.37 -29.72
N GLY A 567 0.60 -34.61 -29.29
CA GLY A 567 1.60 -35.59 -28.89
C GLY A 567 2.14 -35.36 -27.50
N VAL A 568 1.41 -34.63 -26.65
CA VAL A 568 1.72 -34.48 -25.24
C VAL A 568 1.56 -35.82 -24.52
N SER A 569 2.50 -36.18 -23.64
CA SER A 569 2.42 -37.38 -22.81
C SER A 569 1.25 -37.30 -21.83
N ALA A 570 0.78 -38.45 -21.37
CA ALA A 570 -0.14 -38.48 -20.25
C ALA A 570 0.59 -38.01 -18.98
N GLY A 571 0.02 -37.04 -18.26
CA GLY A 571 0.63 -36.44 -17.08
C GLY A 571 -0.17 -35.23 -16.61
N ASP A 572 0.32 -34.53 -15.59
CA ASP A 572 -0.25 -33.33 -15.01
C ASP A 572 0.55 -32.12 -15.50
N TYR A 573 -0.15 -31.07 -15.95
CA TYR A 573 0.48 -29.94 -16.62
C TYR A 573 -0.01 -28.60 -16.04
N ARG A 574 0.85 -27.60 -16.09
CA ARG A 574 0.56 -26.21 -15.71
C ARG A 574 1.05 -25.25 -16.80
N LEU A 575 0.28 -24.19 -17.03
CA LEU A 575 0.65 -23.09 -17.90
C LEU A 575 1.00 -21.88 -17.05
N SER A 576 2.11 -21.20 -17.39
CA SER A 576 2.44 -19.85 -16.90
C SER A 576 2.78 -18.90 -18.06
N ALA A 577 2.87 -17.59 -17.77
CA ALA A 577 3.32 -16.56 -18.70
C ALA A 577 3.76 -15.32 -17.92
N GLN A 578 4.52 -14.43 -18.57
CA GLN A 578 4.85 -13.11 -18.03
C GLN A 578 3.94 -12.05 -18.68
N ALA A 579 3.32 -11.18 -17.89
CA ALA A 579 2.45 -10.13 -18.43
C ALA A 579 2.59 -8.81 -17.65
N GLN A 580 2.66 -7.70 -18.40
CA GLN A 580 2.60 -6.34 -17.83
C GLN A 580 1.64 -5.48 -18.63
N GLY A 581 1.24 -4.35 -18.10
CA GLY A 581 0.39 -3.40 -18.83
C GLY A 581 -0.26 -2.38 -17.90
N ARG A 582 -0.98 -1.45 -18.51
CA ARG A 582 -1.73 -0.43 -17.74
C ARG A 582 -2.50 -1.09 -16.59
N ALA A 583 -2.38 -0.50 -15.39
CA ALA A 583 -3.14 -0.96 -14.23
C ALA A 583 -4.61 -1.19 -14.59
N ALA A 584 -5.14 -2.34 -14.23
CA ALA A 584 -6.48 -2.78 -14.62
C ALA A 584 -7.56 -1.82 -14.09
N VAL A 585 -8.57 -1.58 -14.91
CA VAL A 585 -9.74 -0.78 -14.53
C VAL A 585 -10.99 -1.66 -14.49
N ALA A 586 -12.01 -1.21 -13.78
CA ALA A 586 -13.26 -1.97 -13.63
C ALA A 586 -13.86 -2.41 -14.98
N GLY A 587 -14.27 -3.68 -15.04
CA GLY A 587 -14.83 -4.30 -16.24
C GLY A 587 -13.79 -4.78 -17.26
N GLU A 588 -12.49 -4.77 -16.91
CA GLU A 588 -11.46 -5.52 -17.63
C GLU A 588 -11.32 -6.93 -17.05
N ALA A 589 -10.99 -7.87 -17.92
CA ALA A 589 -10.72 -9.24 -17.52
C ALA A 589 -9.55 -9.78 -18.33
N THR A 590 -8.57 -10.34 -17.65
CA THR A 590 -7.40 -11.00 -18.25
C THR A 590 -7.22 -12.37 -17.65
N SER A 591 -6.90 -13.36 -18.47
CA SER A 591 -6.64 -14.71 -17.99
C SER A 591 -5.77 -15.50 -18.94
N ILE A 592 -4.98 -16.42 -18.38
CA ILE A 592 -4.41 -17.53 -19.16
C ILE A 592 -5.21 -18.80 -18.90
N SER A 593 -5.27 -19.71 -19.86
CA SER A 593 -6.03 -20.97 -19.73
C SER A 593 -5.32 -22.13 -20.39
N LEU A 594 -5.45 -23.29 -19.76
CA LEU A 594 -4.93 -24.60 -20.21
C LEU A 594 -6.11 -25.56 -20.33
N ALA A 595 -6.26 -26.22 -21.49
CA ALA A 595 -7.35 -27.17 -21.74
C ALA A 595 -6.86 -28.43 -22.44
N SER A 596 -7.39 -29.60 -22.03
CA SER A 596 -7.16 -30.89 -22.68
C SER A 596 -8.40 -31.77 -22.55
N GLY A 597 -8.99 -32.14 -23.68
CA GLY A 597 -10.23 -32.92 -23.69
C GLY A 597 -11.40 -32.18 -23.02
N ILE A 598 -11.87 -32.70 -21.89
CA ILE A 598 -12.92 -32.08 -21.07
C ILE A 598 -12.36 -31.34 -19.85
N GLU A 599 -11.09 -31.51 -19.55
CA GLU A 599 -10.39 -30.86 -18.46
C GLU A 599 -9.92 -29.48 -18.90
N SER A 600 -10.10 -28.49 -18.04
CA SER A 600 -9.58 -27.14 -18.29
C SER A 600 -9.37 -26.40 -16.99
N ALA A 601 -8.36 -25.52 -16.98
CA ALA A 601 -8.06 -24.62 -15.88
C ALA A 601 -7.82 -23.20 -16.42
N SER A 602 -8.15 -22.19 -15.64
CA SER A 602 -7.90 -20.80 -15.99
C SER A 602 -7.33 -20.06 -14.79
N ALA A 603 -6.39 -19.16 -15.04
CA ALA A 603 -5.84 -18.25 -14.03
C ALA A 603 -6.16 -16.82 -14.45
N PRO A 604 -7.07 -16.13 -13.79
CA PRO A 604 -7.24 -14.69 -13.93
C PRO A 604 -6.04 -13.98 -13.32
N PHE A 605 -5.70 -12.79 -13.85
CA PHE A 605 -4.64 -11.95 -13.30
C PHE A 605 -4.98 -10.48 -13.48
N THR A 606 -4.31 -9.61 -12.73
CA THR A 606 -4.55 -8.17 -12.77
C THR A 606 -3.25 -7.47 -13.15
N LEU A 607 -3.30 -6.60 -14.15
CA LEU A 607 -2.15 -5.79 -14.58
C LEU A 607 -1.97 -4.61 -13.63
N SER A 608 -0.71 -4.27 -13.28
CA SER A 608 -0.37 -3.31 -12.23
C SER A 608 0.41 -2.07 -12.71
N GLY A 609 0.74 -1.97 -14.00
CA GLY A 609 1.47 -0.84 -14.58
C GLY A 609 2.68 -1.27 -15.41
N TYR A 610 3.48 -0.28 -15.84
CA TYR A 610 4.73 -0.51 -16.56
C TYR A 610 5.76 -1.16 -15.60
N GLU A 611 6.50 -2.14 -16.11
CA GLU A 611 7.44 -2.99 -15.34
C GLU A 611 6.82 -3.77 -14.17
N GLY A 612 5.52 -3.61 -13.93
CA GLY A 612 4.76 -4.41 -12.98
C GLY A 612 4.46 -5.82 -13.52
N TRP A 613 5.48 -6.62 -13.77
CA TRP A 613 5.34 -7.95 -14.35
C TRP A 613 4.60 -8.90 -13.42
N GLN A 614 3.55 -9.52 -13.95
CA GLN A 614 2.75 -10.56 -13.31
C GLN A 614 3.10 -11.92 -13.91
N ASN A 615 3.19 -12.95 -13.08
CA ASN A 615 3.39 -14.33 -13.53
C ASN A 615 2.16 -15.21 -13.21
N PRO A 616 1.04 -15.07 -13.97
CA PRO A 616 -0.11 -15.93 -13.76
C PRO A 616 0.21 -17.39 -14.03
N ARG A 617 -0.33 -18.30 -13.19
CA ARG A 617 -0.16 -19.74 -13.30
C ARG A 617 -1.51 -20.43 -13.21
N THR A 618 -1.83 -21.35 -14.13
CA THR A 618 -3.09 -22.10 -14.08
C THR A 618 -3.05 -23.13 -12.95
N PRO A 619 -4.22 -23.53 -12.39
CA PRO A 619 -4.34 -24.82 -11.74
C PRO A 619 -3.87 -25.95 -12.67
N ILE A 620 -3.50 -27.09 -12.06
CA ILE A 620 -3.05 -28.29 -12.79
C ILE A 620 -4.18 -28.87 -13.64
N VAL A 621 -3.85 -29.29 -14.87
CA VAL A 621 -4.74 -30.04 -15.77
C VAL A 621 -4.14 -31.39 -16.07
N THR A 622 -4.88 -32.47 -15.80
CA THR A 622 -4.46 -33.84 -16.13
C THR A 622 -4.72 -34.11 -17.62
N VAL A 623 -3.66 -34.40 -18.35
CA VAL A 623 -3.70 -34.76 -19.78
C VAL A 623 -3.70 -36.30 -19.91
N ALA A 624 -4.73 -36.85 -20.55
CA ALA A 624 -4.79 -38.27 -20.84
C ALA A 624 -3.99 -38.65 -22.10
N GLU A 625 -3.59 -39.92 -22.22
CA GLU A 625 -2.81 -40.41 -23.37
C GLU A 625 -3.51 -40.11 -24.70
N GLY A 626 -2.80 -39.44 -25.62
CA GLY A 626 -3.28 -39.15 -26.98
C GLY A 626 -4.19 -37.91 -27.07
N GLN A 627 -4.37 -37.14 -25.99
CA GLN A 627 -5.04 -35.86 -26.03
C GLN A 627 -4.12 -34.76 -26.55
N SER A 628 -4.69 -33.75 -27.20
CA SER A 628 -3.99 -32.48 -27.45
C SER A 628 -4.23 -31.52 -26.29
N VAL A 629 -3.31 -30.57 -26.16
CA VAL A 629 -3.38 -29.48 -25.18
C VAL A 629 -3.55 -28.17 -25.92
N THR A 630 -4.48 -27.34 -25.47
CA THR A 630 -4.64 -25.96 -25.96
C THR A 630 -4.30 -24.99 -24.83
N VAL A 631 -3.33 -24.14 -25.09
CA VAL A 631 -3.01 -22.99 -24.23
C VAL A 631 -3.57 -21.71 -24.83
N SER A 632 -4.02 -20.79 -24.00
CA SER A 632 -4.54 -19.50 -24.47
C SER A 632 -4.36 -18.39 -23.44
N ALA A 633 -4.28 -17.14 -23.93
CA ALA A 633 -4.45 -15.95 -23.12
C ALA A 633 -5.59 -15.12 -23.69
N THR A 634 -6.51 -14.70 -22.83
CA THR A 634 -7.73 -13.97 -23.20
C THR A 634 -7.77 -12.64 -22.46
N PHE A 635 -8.09 -11.58 -23.22
CA PHE A 635 -8.14 -10.21 -22.75
C PHE A 635 -9.46 -9.58 -23.14
N SER A 636 -10.13 -8.93 -22.20
CA SER A 636 -11.26 -8.03 -22.39
C SER A 636 -10.91 -6.70 -21.75
N LEU A 637 -10.68 -5.68 -22.54
CA LEU A 637 -9.99 -4.47 -22.14
C LEU A 637 -10.75 -3.21 -22.52
N LYS A 638 -10.58 -2.17 -21.74
CA LYS A 638 -11.15 -0.85 -21.96
C LYS A 638 -10.34 -0.04 -22.94
N ASP A 639 -10.95 1.02 -23.47
CA ASP A 639 -10.31 2.00 -24.34
C ASP A 639 -8.99 2.50 -23.76
N GLY A 640 -7.95 2.57 -24.59
CA GLY A 640 -6.61 3.04 -24.18
C GLY A 640 -5.78 2.03 -23.37
N ALA A 641 -6.27 0.81 -23.13
CA ALA A 641 -5.46 -0.23 -22.50
C ALA A 641 -4.27 -0.62 -23.37
N TRP A 642 -3.10 -0.75 -22.75
CA TRP A 642 -1.86 -1.22 -23.35
C TRP A 642 -1.21 -2.29 -22.48
N GLY A 643 -0.35 -3.07 -23.07
CA GLY A 643 0.45 -4.06 -22.33
C GLY A 643 1.10 -5.10 -23.24
N THR A 644 1.86 -5.99 -22.61
CA THR A 644 2.56 -7.09 -23.23
C THR A 644 2.36 -8.38 -22.47
N ILE A 645 2.36 -9.52 -23.18
CA ILE A 645 2.46 -10.87 -22.60
C ILE A 645 3.52 -11.64 -23.36
N ASP A 646 4.33 -12.39 -22.62
CA ASP A 646 5.55 -12.99 -23.10
C ASP A 646 5.88 -14.27 -22.34
N GLU A 647 6.92 -14.98 -22.75
CA GLU A 647 7.51 -16.13 -22.08
C GLU A 647 6.48 -17.11 -21.51
N PHE A 648 5.62 -17.64 -22.40
CA PHE A 648 4.69 -18.70 -22.02
C PHE A 648 5.44 -19.99 -21.71
N GLU A 649 5.01 -20.69 -20.68
CA GLU A 649 5.61 -21.95 -20.27
C GLU A 649 4.54 -22.98 -19.98
N LEU A 650 4.62 -24.14 -20.67
CA LEU A 650 3.78 -25.32 -20.42
C LEU A 650 4.69 -26.46 -19.99
N VAL A 651 4.61 -26.84 -18.74
CA VAL A 651 5.46 -27.86 -18.13
C VAL A 651 4.65 -28.98 -17.51
N GLU A 652 5.23 -30.18 -17.50
CA GLU A 652 4.72 -31.29 -16.70
C GLU A 652 5.07 -31.04 -15.22
N VAL A 653 4.09 -31.12 -14.33
CA VAL A 653 4.25 -30.91 -12.89
C VAL A 653 3.90 -32.17 -12.11
N THR A 654 4.59 -32.41 -11.02
CA THR A 654 4.20 -33.47 -10.11
C THR A 654 3.13 -32.94 -9.16
N PRO A 655 1.96 -33.59 -9.05
CA PRO A 655 0.92 -33.11 -8.12
C PRO A 655 1.44 -33.06 -6.69
N VAL A 656 1.14 -32.00 -5.96
CA VAL A 656 1.37 -31.93 -4.52
C VAL A 656 0.45 -32.96 -3.87
N VAL A 657 1.01 -34.08 -3.45
CA VAL A 657 0.30 -35.09 -2.65
C VAL A 657 0.46 -34.70 -1.18
N GLU A 658 -0.60 -34.82 -0.37
CA GLU A 658 -0.48 -34.62 1.08
C GLU A 658 0.69 -35.45 1.61
N ALA A 659 1.61 -34.80 2.32
CA ALA A 659 2.84 -35.42 2.76
C ALA A 659 2.57 -36.49 3.83
N ASP A 660 3.25 -37.62 3.75
CA ASP A 660 3.24 -38.66 4.79
C ASP A 660 4.22 -38.27 5.92
N THR A 661 3.71 -37.70 7.00
CA THR A 661 4.49 -37.26 8.17
C THR A 661 4.88 -38.38 9.12
N SER A 662 4.36 -39.60 8.95
CA SER A 662 4.47 -40.70 9.93
C SER A 662 5.90 -41.05 10.33
N ALA A 663 6.85 -40.97 9.39
CA ALA A 663 8.28 -41.23 9.66
C ALA A 663 8.91 -40.12 10.51
N LEU A 664 8.55 -38.84 10.24
CA LEU A 664 9.03 -37.69 10.99
C LEU A 664 8.44 -37.72 12.41
N GLU A 665 7.15 -37.97 12.56
CA GLU A 665 6.47 -38.10 13.86
C GLU A 665 7.11 -39.16 14.75
N ALA A 666 7.49 -40.30 14.15
CA ALA A 666 8.14 -41.38 14.88
C ALA A 666 9.52 -40.97 15.42
N VAL A 667 10.35 -40.32 14.60
CA VAL A 667 11.69 -39.84 14.99
C VAL A 667 11.57 -38.68 15.98
N TYR A 668 10.62 -37.78 15.80
CA TYR A 668 10.35 -36.67 16.73
C TYR A 668 9.95 -37.17 18.12
N THR A 669 9.08 -38.19 18.17
CA THR A 669 8.70 -38.84 19.45
C THR A 669 9.89 -39.50 20.14
N GLU A 670 10.79 -40.14 19.40
CA GLU A 670 12.04 -40.70 19.92
C GLU A 670 12.96 -39.61 20.46
N GLY A 671 13.15 -38.51 19.71
CA GLY A 671 13.95 -37.37 20.12
C GLY A 671 13.42 -36.66 21.36
N ALA A 672 12.10 -36.47 21.45
CA ALA A 672 11.44 -35.86 22.61
C ALA A 672 11.64 -36.69 23.91
N ALA A 673 11.91 -37.97 23.80
CA ALA A 673 12.16 -38.85 24.96
C ALA A 673 13.63 -38.85 25.39
N ILE A 674 14.55 -38.21 24.69
CA ILE A 674 16.00 -38.17 25.01
C ILE A 674 16.22 -37.20 26.17
N ASP A 675 16.90 -37.69 27.23
CA ASP A 675 17.36 -36.86 28.33
C ASP A 675 18.50 -35.94 27.83
N ARG A 676 18.42 -34.66 28.09
CA ARG A 676 19.41 -33.69 27.64
C ARG A 676 20.65 -33.62 28.52
N ASP A 677 20.64 -34.28 29.69
CA ASP A 677 21.80 -34.33 30.59
C ASP A 677 22.85 -35.34 30.07
N GLY A 678 24.13 -34.98 30.11
CA GLY A 678 25.25 -35.88 29.85
C GLY A 678 25.75 -35.90 28.39
N TRP A 679 25.36 -34.91 27.56
CA TRP A 679 25.83 -34.71 26.20
C TRP A 679 26.75 -33.50 26.11
N THR A 680 27.57 -33.41 25.04
CA THR A 680 28.35 -32.22 24.75
C THR A 680 27.42 -31.08 24.31
N ALA A 681 27.73 -29.84 24.67
CA ALA A 681 26.92 -28.68 24.30
C ALA A 681 26.74 -28.58 22.76
N ALA A 682 27.76 -28.85 21.97
CA ALA A 682 27.69 -28.78 20.50
C ALA A 682 26.78 -29.84 19.89
N SER A 683 26.87 -31.13 20.36
CA SER A 683 25.98 -32.16 19.82
C SER A 683 24.51 -31.95 20.23
N LEU A 684 24.31 -31.44 21.46
CA LEU A 684 22.99 -31.11 21.96
C LEU A 684 22.36 -29.94 21.18
N LEU A 685 23.13 -28.90 20.85
CA LEU A 685 22.64 -27.78 20.01
C LEU A 685 22.21 -28.27 18.61
N ALA A 686 23.01 -29.12 17.98
CA ALA A 686 22.66 -29.72 16.68
C ALA A 686 21.38 -30.55 16.75
N PHE A 687 21.22 -31.29 17.85
CA PHE A 687 20.02 -32.07 18.14
C PHE A 687 18.79 -31.19 18.37
N ASP A 688 18.89 -30.13 19.21
CA ASP A 688 17.80 -29.23 19.49
C ASP A 688 17.36 -28.45 18.24
N ARG A 689 18.30 -28.02 17.37
CA ARG A 689 17.99 -27.41 16.06
C ARG A 689 17.22 -28.39 15.13
N ALA A 690 17.61 -29.67 15.13
CA ALA A 690 16.92 -30.70 14.34
C ALA A 690 15.52 -30.99 14.90
N MET A 691 15.32 -30.92 16.21
CA MET A 691 14.02 -31.01 16.85
C MET A 691 13.13 -29.84 16.46
N THR A 692 13.61 -28.60 16.53
CA THR A 692 12.87 -27.40 16.10
C THR A 692 12.50 -27.48 14.61
N ARG A 693 13.43 -27.92 13.75
CA ARG A 693 13.09 -28.16 12.33
C ARG A 693 11.95 -29.15 12.16
N ALA A 694 12.01 -30.26 12.90
CA ALA A 694 10.96 -31.28 12.84
C ALA A 694 9.60 -30.75 13.29
N GLU A 695 9.57 -29.90 14.33
CA GLU A 695 8.38 -29.26 14.85
C GLU A 695 7.78 -28.29 13.81
N VAL A 696 8.56 -27.35 13.27
CA VAL A 696 8.09 -26.40 12.23
C VAL A 696 7.53 -27.13 10.99
N ILE A 697 8.14 -28.27 10.59
CA ILE A 697 7.62 -29.03 9.45
C ILE A 697 6.38 -29.85 9.79
N LEU A 698 6.23 -30.31 11.03
CA LEU A 698 5.02 -31.03 11.48
C LEU A 698 3.82 -30.11 11.71
N ASP A 699 4.07 -28.88 12.13
CA ASP A 699 3.04 -27.87 12.37
C ASP A 699 2.63 -27.13 11.09
N ALA A 700 3.37 -27.30 9.98
CA ALA A 700 3.10 -26.67 8.70
C ALA A 700 1.71 -27.06 8.14
N SER A 701 0.95 -26.09 7.65
CA SER A 701 -0.39 -26.30 7.09
C SER A 701 -0.39 -27.18 5.82
N SER A 702 0.71 -27.13 5.04
CA SER A 702 0.85 -27.95 3.82
C SER A 702 2.33 -28.21 3.50
N PRO A 703 3.05 -29.07 4.29
CA PRO A 703 4.45 -29.34 4.03
C PRO A 703 4.65 -30.19 2.78
N SER A 704 5.77 -29.99 2.07
CA SER A 704 6.18 -30.88 1.00
C SER A 704 6.72 -32.22 1.55
N GLN A 705 6.58 -33.32 0.79
CA GLN A 705 7.19 -34.60 1.16
C GLN A 705 8.74 -34.50 1.27
N ALA A 706 9.35 -33.67 0.42
CA ALA A 706 10.81 -33.46 0.45
C ALA A 706 11.27 -32.80 1.77
N SER A 707 10.55 -31.77 2.26
CA SER A 707 10.83 -31.15 3.55
C SER A 707 10.62 -32.12 4.73
N VAL A 708 9.56 -32.92 4.69
CA VAL A 708 9.27 -33.96 5.70
C VAL A 708 10.38 -35.02 5.75
N ASP A 709 10.80 -35.56 4.60
CA ASP A 709 11.87 -36.57 4.51
C ASP A 709 13.22 -35.97 4.96
N ALA A 710 13.52 -34.73 4.58
CA ALA A 710 14.76 -34.08 4.96
C ALA A 710 14.81 -33.77 6.48
N ALA A 711 13.68 -33.35 7.08
CA ALA A 711 13.58 -33.15 8.53
C ALA A 711 13.75 -34.44 9.30
N ALA A 712 13.09 -35.54 8.85
CA ALA A 712 13.23 -36.86 9.47
C ALA A 712 14.68 -37.38 9.41
N ALA A 713 15.37 -37.23 8.26
CA ALA A 713 16.76 -37.61 8.09
C ALA A 713 17.72 -36.79 8.95
N ALA A 714 17.50 -35.44 9.00
CA ALA A 714 18.31 -34.55 9.83
C ALA A 714 18.20 -34.89 11.32
N LEU A 715 16.97 -35.09 11.80
CA LEU A 715 16.73 -35.42 13.21
C LEU A 715 17.29 -36.81 13.56
N ARG A 716 17.18 -37.83 12.67
CA ARG A 716 17.79 -39.11 12.86
C ARG A 716 19.31 -38.99 12.98
N THR A 717 19.96 -38.25 12.08
CA THR A 717 21.41 -38.00 12.12
C THR A 717 21.81 -37.30 13.42
N ALA A 718 21.07 -36.27 13.83
CA ALA A 718 21.38 -35.53 15.07
C ALA A 718 21.25 -36.40 16.33
N ILE A 719 20.30 -37.34 16.36
CA ILE A 719 20.16 -38.32 17.47
C ILE A 719 21.37 -39.30 17.48
N ASP A 720 21.78 -39.81 16.30
CA ASP A 720 22.87 -40.74 16.17
C ASP A 720 24.23 -40.09 16.49
N ASP A 721 24.37 -38.77 16.27
CA ASP A 721 25.60 -38.00 16.47
C ASP A 721 25.67 -37.36 17.89
N LEU A 722 24.74 -37.69 18.80
CA LEU A 722 24.84 -37.22 20.18
C LEU A 722 26.09 -37.77 20.87
N GLU A 723 26.98 -36.89 21.33
CA GLU A 723 28.23 -37.21 21.97
C GLU A 723 28.17 -37.06 23.48
N ALA A 724 28.56 -38.10 24.24
CA ALA A 724 28.59 -38.02 25.70
C ALA A 724 29.64 -37.03 26.20
N GLY A 725 29.24 -36.10 27.09
CA GLY A 725 30.13 -35.07 27.62
C GLY A 725 29.65 -34.53 28.99
N ASP A 726 30.37 -33.60 29.54
CA ASP A 726 30.08 -32.98 30.84
C ASP A 726 29.23 -31.66 30.73
N GLY A 727 28.74 -31.34 29.53
CA GLY A 727 27.95 -30.15 29.27
C GLY A 727 28.75 -28.85 29.30
N SER A 728 30.10 -28.91 29.23
CA SER A 728 30.91 -27.70 29.18
C SER A 728 30.60 -26.86 27.94
N ILE A 729 30.36 -25.57 28.20
CA ILE A 729 30.01 -24.59 27.15
C ILE A 729 31.32 -24.06 26.53
N PRO A 730 31.47 -24.01 25.20
CA PRO A 730 32.56 -23.34 24.52
C PRO A 730 32.61 -21.84 24.81
N ASP A 731 33.82 -21.26 24.81
CA ASP A 731 34.02 -19.81 24.96
C ASP A 731 33.33 -19.07 23.78
N PRO A 732 32.64 -17.94 24.03
CA PRO A 732 31.99 -17.16 23.01
C PRO A 732 32.98 -16.44 22.08
N THR A 733 32.50 -15.98 20.96
CA THR A 733 33.23 -15.14 20.00
C THR A 733 32.67 -13.73 19.98
N VAL A 734 33.48 -12.75 19.62
CA VAL A 734 33.06 -11.35 19.47
C VAL A 734 32.85 -11.06 17.97
N ARG A 735 31.72 -10.53 17.61
CA ARG A 735 31.45 -10.11 16.22
C ARG A 735 32.38 -8.95 15.83
N THR A 736 32.98 -9.05 14.65
CA THR A 736 33.82 -7.96 14.13
C THR A 736 32.96 -6.72 13.86
N VAL A 737 33.44 -5.56 14.31
CA VAL A 737 32.84 -4.27 13.96
C VAL A 737 33.37 -3.85 12.60
N GLU A 738 32.48 -3.56 11.66
CA GLU A 738 32.83 -3.04 10.34
C GLU A 738 32.42 -1.56 10.27
N LEU A 739 33.36 -0.70 9.90
CA LEU A 739 33.15 0.75 9.85
C LEU A 739 33.73 1.31 8.54
N THR A 740 32.96 2.10 7.81
CA THR A 740 33.45 2.86 6.66
C THR A 740 33.42 4.34 6.99
N VAL A 741 34.55 5.02 6.83
CA VAL A 741 34.70 6.46 7.08
C VAL A 741 35.40 7.14 5.94
N VAL A 742 35.14 8.43 5.74
CA VAL A 742 35.85 9.25 4.73
C VAL A 742 37.15 9.78 5.34
N ASP A 743 38.22 9.81 4.57
CA ASP A 743 39.52 10.30 5.02
C ASP A 743 39.43 11.72 5.62
N GLY A 744 39.94 11.88 6.82
CA GLY A 744 39.89 13.13 7.60
C GLY A 744 38.67 13.32 8.51
N GLU A 745 37.68 12.43 8.45
CA GLU A 745 36.57 12.41 9.40
C GLU A 745 36.96 11.65 10.69
N PRO A 746 36.33 11.97 11.84
CA PRO A 746 36.59 11.27 13.09
C PRO A 746 36.20 9.78 12.97
N ILE A 747 37.02 8.91 13.52
CA ILE A 747 36.72 7.48 13.62
C ILE A 747 36.14 7.22 15.01
N ASP A 748 34.83 7.00 15.08
CA ASP A 748 34.14 6.67 16.32
C ASP A 748 33.84 5.16 16.36
N LEU A 749 34.53 4.40 17.17
CA LEU A 749 34.25 3.01 17.42
C LEU A 749 33.19 2.88 18.53
N PRO A 750 32.29 1.89 18.43
CA PRO A 750 31.25 1.70 19.46
C PRO A 750 31.86 1.37 20.82
N ASP A 751 31.22 1.84 21.88
CA ASP A 751 31.61 1.56 23.27
C ASP A 751 31.21 0.11 23.70
N GLU A 752 30.38 -0.56 22.92
CA GLU A 752 29.85 -1.90 23.14
C GLU A 752 29.99 -2.76 21.86
N VAL A 753 30.16 -4.07 22.05
CA VAL A 753 30.26 -5.05 20.95
C VAL A 753 29.37 -6.25 21.20
N THR A 754 28.92 -6.90 20.11
CA THR A 754 28.14 -8.13 20.17
C THR A 754 29.03 -9.33 20.43
N VAL A 755 28.74 -10.03 21.51
CA VAL A 755 29.36 -11.32 21.88
C VAL A 755 28.43 -12.44 21.50
N VAL A 756 28.90 -13.39 20.71
CA VAL A 756 28.14 -14.52 20.19
C VAL A 756 28.49 -15.78 20.94
N ALA A 757 27.54 -16.35 21.63
CA ALA A 757 27.69 -17.61 22.34
C ALA A 757 27.74 -18.82 21.38
N TYR A 758 28.05 -20.01 21.90
CA TYR A 758 28.14 -21.26 21.13
C TYR A 758 26.83 -21.69 20.48
N ASP A 759 25.70 -21.19 20.96
CA ASP A 759 24.35 -21.44 20.48
C ASP A 759 23.84 -20.38 19.51
N ASP A 760 24.75 -19.46 19.09
CA ASP A 760 24.51 -18.27 18.27
C ASP A 760 23.70 -17.19 18.98
N SER A 761 23.35 -17.38 20.26
CA SER A 761 22.77 -16.29 21.05
C SER A 761 23.74 -15.14 21.21
N THR A 762 23.24 -13.92 21.21
CA THR A 762 24.03 -12.72 21.25
C THR A 762 23.80 -11.94 22.56
N THR A 763 24.87 -11.35 23.07
CA THR A 763 24.82 -10.38 24.17
C THR A 763 25.68 -9.18 23.82
N THR A 764 25.35 -8.02 24.37
CA THR A 764 26.12 -6.80 24.19
C THR A 764 27.04 -6.63 25.39
N GLU A 765 28.35 -6.41 25.17
CA GLU A 765 29.33 -6.15 26.20
C GLU A 765 30.11 -4.85 25.94
N ALA A 766 30.38 -4.12 26.99
CA ALA A 766 31.28 -2.93 26.93
C ALA A 766 32.68 -3.34 26.47
N VAL A 767 33.26 -2.57 25.55
CA VAL A 767 34.58 -2.83 24.97
C VAL A 767 35.55 -1.66 25.25
N THR A 768 36.79 -1.98 25.49
CA THR A 768 37.86 -1.02 25.52
C THR A 768 38.80 -1.25 24.35
N TRP A 769 38.76 -0.34 23.38
CA TRP A 769 39.64 -0.39 22.22
C TRP A 769 41.07 0.02 22.56
N ASN A 770 42.03 -0.63 21.91
CA ASN A 770 43.43 -0.26 22.03
C ASN A 770 43.75 1.08 21.33
N ASP A 771 44.76 1.78 21.74
CA ASP A 771 45.24 3.09 21.21
C ASP A 771 45.82 2.92 19.78
N GLY A 772 44.99 2.49 18.81
CA GLY A 772 45.40 2.27 17.41
C GLY A 772 44.84 3.30 16.41
N LEU A 773 43.86 4.09 16.82
CA LEU A 773 43.17 5.04 15.93
C LEU A 773 44.07 6.16 15.43
N ASP A 774 44.99 6.65 16.28
CA ASP A 774 45.96 7.72 15.92
C ASP A 774 46.95 7.30 14.82
N ALA A 775 47.04 6.01 14.49
CA ALA A 775 47.94 5.49 13.47
C ALA A 775 47.22 5.33 12.10
N ILE A 776 45.92 5.58 12.04
CA ILE A 776 45.12 5.48 10.81
C ILE A 776 45.27 6.81 10.05
N ALA A 777 45.83 6.76 8.85
CA ALA A 777 46.04 7.90 8.01
C ALA A 777 45.88 7.51 6.52
N GLY A 778 45.01 8.27 5.83
CA GLY A 778 44.74 8.06 4.42
C GLY A 778 43.83 6.87 4.10
N PRO A 779 43.39 6.77 2.86
CA PRO A 779 42.50 5.68 2.38
C PRO A 779 43.14 4.30 2.55
N GLY A 780 42.39 3.31 2.99
CA GLY A 780 42.85 1.95 3.19
C GLY A 780 42.01 1.17 4.19
N THR A 781 42.33 -0.10 4.38
CA THR A 781 41.65 -0.95 5.37
C THR A 781 42.53 -1.15 6.57
N TYR A 782 42.05 -0.83 7.75
CA TYR A 782 42.75 -0.87 9.00
C TYR A 782 42.07 -1.83 9.98
N THR A 783 42.82 -2.43 10.86
CA THR A 783 42.30 -3.28 11.93
C THR A 783 42.67 -2.73 13.28
N VAL A 784 41.69 -2.53 14.14
CA VAL A 784 41.86 -2.18 15.56
C VAL A 784 41.36 -3.32 16.42
N THR A 785 42.04 -3.59 17.52
CA THR A 785 41.62 -4.62 18.48
C THR A 785 41.21 -3.99 19.80
N GLY A 786 40.29 -4.65 20.50
CA GLY A 786 39.82 -4.25 21.83
C GLY A 786 39.65 -5.46 22.73
N VAL A 787 39.26 -5.18 23.99
CA VAL A 787 38.95 -6.21 24.98
C VAL A 787 37.64 -5.88 25.65
N THR A 788 36.71 -6.84 25.70
CA THR A 788 35.42 -6.69 26.39
C THR A 788 35.60 -6.73 27.91
N GLU A 789 34.58 -6.33 28.66
CA GLU A 789 34.62 -6.36 30.14
C GLU A 789 34.85 -7.77 30.70
N ASN A 790 34.41 -8.83 30.01
CA ASN A 790 34.63 -10.23 30.37
C ASN A 790 35.92 -10.82 29.81
N GLY A 791 36.71 -10.02 29.09
CA GLY A 791 38.08 -10.39 28.65
C GLY A 791 38.15 -11.02 27.25
N TRP A 792 37.07 -10.97 26.47
CA TRP A 792 37.03 -11.46 25.08
C TRP A 792 37.72 -10.45 24.15
N THR A 793 38.36 -10.96 23.11
CA THR A 793 39.04 -10.11 22.12
C THR A 793 38.05 -9.60 21.10
N ALA A 794 37.84 -8.27 21.04
CA ALA A 794 37.09 -7.58 20.00
C ALA A 794 38.01 -7.15 18.85
N ARG A 795 37.45 -7.03 17.64
CA ARG A 795 38.13 -6.56 16.44
C ARG A 795 37.22 -5.59 15.69
N ALA A 796 37.81 -4.49 15.19
CA ALA A 796 37.17 -3.59 14.27
C ALA A 796 37.94 -3.56 12.93
N GLU A 797 37.28 -3.68 11.82
CA GLU A 797 37.78 -3.45 10.47
C GLU A 797 37.27 -2.09 9.99
N ILE A 798 38.19 -1.18 9.71
CA ILE A 798 37.88 0.21 9.37
C ILE A 798 38.31 0.45 7.93
N VAL A 799 37.38 0.71 7.04
CA VAL A 799 37.64 1.09 5.65
C VAL A 799 37.60 2.61 5.56
N VAL A 800 38.76 3.22 5.31
CA VAL A 800 38.87 4.66 5.07
C VAL A 800 38.80 4.89 3.57
N THR A 801 37.78 5.59 3.10
CA THR A 801 37.58 5.95 1.71
C THR A 801 38.19 7.30 1.39
N ALA A 802 38.62 7.51 0.14
CA ALA A 802 39.14 8.80 -0.28
C ALA A 802 38.02 9.87 -0.22
N ARG A 803 38.40 11.07 0.22
CA ARG A 803 37.47 12.21 0.27
C ARG A 803 37.19 12.71 -1.14
N ASN A 804 35.92 12.89 -1.46
CA ASN A 804 35.50 13.61 -2.68
C ASN A 804 35.57 15.12 -2.39
N GLU A 805 36.38 15.83 -3.17
CA GLU A 805 36.55 17.29 -3.04
C GLU A 805 35.47 18.08 -3.80
N ILE A 806 34.68 17.42 -4.67
CA ILE A 806 33.52 18.05 -5.32
C ILE A 806 32.34 18.10 -4.35
N ALA A 807 31.72 19.25 -4.22
CA ALA A 807 30.51 19.43 -3.46
C ALA A 807 29.29 19.27 -4.38
N ASN A 808 28.26 18.55 -3.92
CA ASN A 808 27.04 18.30 -4.69
C ASN A 808 27.33 17.63 -6.05
N GLY A 809 28.15 16.56 -6.04
CA GLY A 809 28.60 15.86 -7.25
C GLY A 809 27.46 15.11 -7.95
N GLY A 810 26.47 14.59 -7.20
CA GLY A 810 25.26 13.94 -7.69
C GLY A 810 24.05 14.87 -7.77
N PHE A 811 24.22 16.18 -7.62
CA PHE A 811 23.13 17.19 -7.65
C PHE A 811 22.03 17.02 -6.59
N GLU A 812 22.27 16.29 -5.51
CA GLU A 812 21.33 15.86 -4.49
C GLU A 812 20.74 17.01 -3.61
N LYS A 813 21.14 18.28 -3.86
CA LYS A 813 20.45 19.43 -3.26
C LYS A 813 19.10 19.74 -3.94
N GLY A 814 18.78 19.03 -5.03
CA GLY A 814 17.51 19.11 -5.72
C GLY A 814 17.44 20.14 -6.85
N ILE A 815 16.28 20.21 -7.46
CA ILE A 815 15.98 20.94 -8.70
C ILE A 815 16.29 22.45 -8.60
N ASP A 816 16.10 23.04 -7.42
CA ASP A 816 16.20 24.51 -7.23
C ASP A 816 17.58 24.96 -6.73
N ASP A 817 18.48 24.04 -6.35
CA ASP A 817 19.81 24.40 -5.79
C ASP A 817 20.95 23.58 -6.40
N VAL A 818 21.49 24.04 -7.50
CA VAL A 818 22.67 23.45 -8.16
C VAL A 818 24.00 23.89 -7.52
N THR A 819 23.99 24.74 -6.46
CA THR A 819 25.24 25.26 -5.90
C THR A 819 26.13 24.15 -5.34
N PRO A 820 27.48 24.26 -5.50
CA PRO A 820 28.23 25.38 -6.06
C PRO A 820 28.49 25.34 -7.60
N TRP A 821 27.80 24.50 -8.33
CA TRP A 821 27.94 24.41 -9.79
C TRP A 821 27.53 25.70 -10.49
N THR A 822 28.29 26.06 -11.55
CA THR A 822 27.93 27.10 -12.53
C THR A 822 27.62 26.40 -13.84
N ILE A 823 26.36 26.47 -14.28
CA ILE A 823 25.88 25.87 -15.52
C ILE A 823 25.61 26.99 -16.52
N GLU A 824 26.22 26.90 -17.70
CA GLU A 824 26.04 27.86 -18.82
C GLU A 824 25.72 27.09 -20.09
N ALA A 825 24.81 27.58 -20.92
CA ALA A 825 24.51 27.05 -22.26
C ALA A 825 24.36 28.14 -23.30
N ASP A 826 24.72 27.86 -24.58
CA ASP A 826 24.56 28.76 -25.71
C ASP A 826 24.10 27.99 -26.98
N PRO A 827 22.90 28.23 -27.48
CA PRO A 827 21.89 29.13 -26.92
C PRO A 827 21.28 28.57 -25.62
N TRP A 828 20.94 29.44 -24.69
CA TRP A 828 20.15 29.03 -23.52
C TRP A 828 18.73 28.75 -24.01
N PRO A 829 18.18 27.56 -23.74
CA PRO A 829 16.84 27.18 -24.22
C PRO A 829 15.76 28.08 -23.66
N GLU A 830 14.75 28.43 -24.49
CA GLU A 830 13.60 29.26 -24.08
C GLU A 830 12.53 28.44 -23.35
N ASP A 831 12.56 27.12 -23.47
CA ASP A 831 11.60 26.20 -22.87
C ASP A 831 12.14 25.55 -21.58
N GLU A 832 11.29 25.48 -20.55
CA GLU A 832 11.57 24.77 -19.31
C GLU A 832 11.73 23.27 -19.60
N GLY A 833 12.92 22.68 -19.46
CA GLY A 833 13.19 21.25 -19.69
C GLY A 833 14.49 20.87 -20.36
N SER A 834 15.39 21.84 -20.69
CA SER A 834 16.53 21.54 -21.52
C SER A 834 17.90 21.50 -20.83
N PHE A 835 18.05 22.07 -19.63
CA PHE A 835 19.25 21.98 -18.78
C PHE A 835 18.77 22.06 -17.32
N TRP A 836 18.41 20.94 -16.74
CA TRP A 836 17.81 20.88 -15.39
C TRP A 836 18.49 19.80 -14.58
N VAL A 837 18.55 20.04 -13.28
CA VAL A 837 18.59 18.94 -12.35
C VAL A 837 17.18 18.36 -12.35
N THR A 838 17.03 17.15 -12.85
CA THR A 838 15.77 16.43 -12.81
C THR A 838 15.80 15.42 -11.67
N ALA A 839 14.68 15.24 -10.98
CA ALA A 839 14.49 14.05 -10.20
C ALA A 839 14.56 12.86 -11.16
N SER A 840 15.58 12.05 -11.04
CA SER A 840 15.61 10.78 -11.70
C SER A 840 14.53 9.93 -11.03
N ALA A 841 13.38 9.79 -11.67
CA ALA A 841 12.37 8.85 -11.22
C ALA A 841 12.95 7.42 -11.30
N GLY A 842 13.78 7.06 -10.34
CA GLY A 842 14.22 5.69 -10.04
C GLY A 842 15.06 4.93 -11.07
N SER A 843 15.21 5.38 -12.32
CA SER A 843 15.91 4.64 -13.38
C SER A 843 16.99 5.39 -14.14
N ASP A 844 17.02 6.72 -14.05
CA ASP A 844 17.88 7.55 -14.92
C ASP A 844 19.04 8.24 -14.18
N GLY A 845 19.12 8.19 -12.83
CA GLY A 845 20.27 8.62 -12.03
C GLY A 845 21.28 7.49 -11.82
N ASP A 846 22.57 7.84 -11.71
CA ASP A 846 23.60 6.88 -11.35
C ASP A 846 23.80 6.80 -9.83
N GLU A 847 23.62 7.92 -9.12
CA GLU A 847 23.72 8.02 -7.66
C GLU A 847 22.62 8.94 -7.12
N GLY A 848 21.86 8.50 -6.11
CA GLY A 848 20.85 9.30 -5.43
C GLY A 848 19.53 9.48 -6.20
N GLU A 849 18.90 10.67 -6.02
CA GLU A 849 17.58 10.97 -6.59
C GLU A 849 17.62 11.95 -7.77
N TYR A 850 18.77 12.60 -8.04
CA TYR A 850 18.89 13.69 -9.00
C TYR A 850 20.05 13.49 -9.95
N ALA A 851 19.97 14.05 -11.17
CA ALA A 851 21.02 14.13 -12.17
C ALA A 851 20.88 15.40 -12.99
N LEU A 852 21.97 15.90 -13.60
CA LEU A 852 21.94 17.00 -14.54
C LEU A 852 21.56 16.48 -15.92
N ASN A 853 20.37 16.82 -16.41
CA ASN A 853 19.91 16.50 -17.76
C ASN A 853 20.34 17.57 -18.76
N TYR A 854 20.69 17.19 -19.98
CA TYR A 854 20.90 18.08 -21.10
C TYR A 854 20.17 17.61 -22.37
N TYR A 855 19.45 18.53 -22.99
CA TYR A 855 18.70 18.31 -24.24
C TYR A 855 18.36 19.67 -24.87
N VAL A 856 18.52 19.85 -26.17
CA VAL A 856 18.02 21.02 -26.92
C VAL A 856 17.42 20.58 -28.23
N ASP A 857 16.15 20.89 -28.49
CA ASP A 857 15.42 20.57 -29.70
C ASP A 857 15.67 21.66 -30.79
N GLY A 858 15.85 21.24 -32.04
CA GLY A 858 15.80 22.08 -33.21
C GLY A 858 17.09 22.85 -33.59
N GLN A 859 18.18 22.76 -32.81
CA GLN A 859 19.42 23.44 -33.09
C GLN A 859 20.63 22.90 -32.34
N PRO A 860 21.86 23.05 -32.92
CA PRO A 860 23.09 22.75 -32.17
C PRO A 860 23.25 23.64 -30.94
N TYR A 861 23.91 23.11 -29.93
CA TYR A 861 24.13 23.79 -28.66
C TYR A 861 25.49 23.47 -28.03
N ALA A 862 25.93 24.34 -27.12
CA ALA A 862 27.10 24.12 -26.28
C ALA A 862 26.77 24.42 -24.83
N PHE A 863 27.32 23.64 -23.89
CA PHE A 863 27.12 23.88 -22.47
C PHE A 863 28.37 23.61 -21.64
N THR A 864 28.41 24.17 -20.45
CA THR A 864 29.37 23.84 -19.39
C THR A 864 28.65 23.67 -18.05
N ALA A 865 29.12 22.71 -17.26
CA ALA A 865 28.81 22.60 -15.84
C ALA A 865 30.13 22.55 -15.07
N LEU A 866 30.46 23.61 -14.35
CA LEU A 866 31.79 23.85 -13.75
C LEU A 866 31.67 24.21 -12.28
N GLN A 867 32.68 23.80 -11.49
CA GLN A 867 32.83 24.14 -10.09
C GLN A 867 34.26 24.51 -9.77
N ASP A 868 34.48 25.55 -8.92
CA ASP A 868 35.80 25.88 -8.40
C ASP A 868 36.07 25.15 -7.11
N VAL A 869 37.22 24.46 -7.04
CA VAL A 869 37.64 23.69 -5.88
C VAL A 869 39.04 24.10 -5.45
N ASP A 870 39.25 24.46 -4.19
CA ASP A 870 40.58 24.80 -3.64
C ASP A 870 41.28 23.50 -3.20
N LEU A 871 42.37 23.17 -3.85
CA LEU A 871 43.10 21.93 -3.65
C LEU A 871 44.56 22.20 -3.18
N PRO A 872 45.10 21.43 -2.26
CA PRO A 872 46.54 21.40 -1.97
C PRO A 872 47.34 20.83 -3.14
N ALA A 873 48.70 20.95 -3.04
CA ALA A 873 49.56 20.23 -3.99
C ALA A 873 49.34 18.72 -3.89
N GLY A 874 49.22 18.05 -5.04
CA GLY A 874 48.95 16.62 -5.12
C GLY A 874 48.53 16.15 -6.50
N THR A 875 48.25 14.86 -6.63
CA THR A 875 47.68 14.26 -7.82
C THR A 875 46.24 13.87 -7.53
N TYR A 876 45.33 14.30 -8.39
CA TYR A 876 43.89 14.08 -8.27
C TYR A 876 43.35 13.40 -9.50
N GLU A 877 42.26 12.65 -9.35
CA GLU A 877 41.49 12.11 -10.44
C GLU A 877 40.08 12.70 -10.39
N LEU A 878 39.69 13.38 -11.48
CA LEU A 878 38.33 13.84 -11.70
C LEU A 878 37.60 12.74 -12.48
N SER A 879 36.40 12.37 -12.06
CA SER A 879 35.49 11.52 -12.81
C SER A 879 34.06 12.01 -12.76
N ALA A 880 33.22 11.48 -13.63
CA ALA A 880 31.78 11.69 -13.66
C ALA A 880 31.11 10.47 -14.23
N ALA A 881 29.86 10.23 -13.88
CA ALA A 881 29.00 9.32 -14.63
C ALA A 881 28.27 10.10 -15.71
N ALA A 882 28.24 9.56 -16.94
CA ALA A 882 27.61 10.20 -18.08
C ALA A 882 26.88 9.19 -18.94
N MET A 883 25.62 9.46 -19.24
CA MET A 883 24.78 8.64 -20.11
C MET A 883 24.12 9.54 -21.15
N GLY A 884 24.01 9.10 -22.41
CA GLY A 884 23.34 9.89 -23.43
C GLY A 884 23.41 9.28 -24.80
N GLY A 885 22.60 9.82 -25.69
CA GLY A 885 22.46 9.36 -27.07
C GLY A 885 22.05 10.48 -28.03
N SER A 886 21.63 10.11 -29.22
CA SER A 886 21.10 11.00 -30.24
C SER A 886 20.00 10.34 -31.04
N ASP A 887 18.94 11.06 -31.31
CA ASP A 887 17.82 10.59 -32.12
C ASP A 887 18.13 10.56 -33.62
N VAL A 888 19.16 11.29 -34.04
CA VAL A 888 19.45 11.52 -35.48
C VAL A 888 20.90 11.31 -35.92
N GLY A 889 21.84 11.04 -35.01
CA GLY A 889 23.27 10.99 -35.36
C GLY A 889 24.18 10.39 -34.31
N ASP A 890 25.42 10.86 -34.25
CA ASP A 890 26.34 10.53 -33.17
C ASP A 890 25.92 11.33 -31.91
N PRO A 891 26.07 10.82 -30.71
CA PRO A 891 25.70 11.54 -29.46
C PRO A 891 26.57 12.78 -29.23
N ALA A 892 26.15 13.68 -28.35
CA ALA A 892 26.87 14.86 -27.94
C ALA A 892 28.33 14.56 -27.60
N GLN A 893 29.25 15.44 -28.01
CA GLN A 893 30.63 15.34 -27.57
C GLN A 893 30.75 15.97 -26.19
N ILE A 894 31.15 15.18 -25.19
CA ILE A 894 31.38 15.61 -23.81
C ILE A 894 32.88 15.53 -23.50
N ASP A 895 33.41 16.56 -22.86
CA ASP A 895 34.78 16.59 -22.37
C ASP A 895 34.75 16.81 -20.83
N LEU A 896 35.45 15.97 -20.04
CA LEU A 896 35.87 16.40 -18.73
C LEU A 896 36.85 17.54 -18.82
N VAL A 897 36.70 18.52 -17.94
CA VAL A 897 37.50 19.74 -17.95
C VAL A 897 38.14 19.98 -16.60
N ALA A 898 39.42 20.33 -16.59
CA ALA A 898 40.12 20.88 -15.42
C ALA A 898 40.94 22.10 -15.86
N SER A 899 40.84 23.22 -15.16
CA SER A 899 41.58 24.44 -15.44
C SER A 899 42.29 24.97 -14.21
N VAL A 900 43.60 25.20 -14.32
CA VAL A 900 44.45 25.74 -13.27
C VAL A 900 45.18 26.99 -13.75
N GLY A 901 44.96 28.13 -13.14
CA GLY A 901 45.61 29.38 -13.56
C GLY A 901 45.36 29.79 -15.00
N GLY A 902 44.26 29.34 -15.61
CA GLY A 902 43.90 29.59 -17.01
C GLY A 902 44.53 28.60 -18.01
N VAL A 903 45.16 27.54 -17.55
CA VAL A 903 45.64 26.43 -18.38
C VAL A 903 44.61 25.30 -18.23
N GLU A 904 43.97 24.97 -19.34
CA GLU A 904 42.94 23.97 -19.41
C GLU A 904 43.50 22.59 -19.83
N GLN A 905 43.04 21.53 -19.18
CA GLN A 905 43.21 20.13 -19.56
C GLN A 905 41.82 19.56 -19.85
N THR A 906 41.71 18.70 -20.85
CA THR A 906 40.42 18.06 -21.20
C THR A 906 40.61 16.58 -21.51
N GLN A 907 39.58 15.82 -21.21
CA GLN A 907 39.49 14.42 -21.61
C GLN A 907 38.14 14.18 -22.32
N ALA A 908 38.23 14.03 -23.63
CA ALA A 908 37.07 13.67 -24.45
C ALA A 908 36.67 12.23 -24.23
N PHE A 909 35.38 11.95 -24.21
CA PHE A 909 34.84 10.58 -24.14
C PHE A 909 33.60 10.44 -25.02
N THR A 910 33.20 9.19 -25.29
CA THR A 910 32.05 8.86 -26.12
C THR A 910 30.98 8.24 -25.27
N LEU A 911 29.73 8.65 -25.48
CA LEU A 911 28.56 8.11 -24.78
C LEU A 911 28.11 6.81 -25.43
N SER A 912 27.78 5.81 -24.60
CA SER A 912 27.41 4.45 -25.02
C SER A 912 25.90 4.25 -25.24
N GLY A 913 25.08 5.27 -24.95
CA GLY A 913 23.62 5.23 -25.09
C GLY A 913 22.90 4.68 -23.83
N TRP A 914 21.58 4.72 -23.86
CA TRP A 914 20.71 4.14 -22.81
C TRP A 914 20.84 2.62 -22.74
N PRO A 915 20.89 1.96 -21.57
CA PRO A 915 20.99 2.53 -20.20
C PRO A 915 22.42 2.51 -19.63
N THR A 916 23.44 2.76 -20.46
CA THR A 916 24.84 2.59 -20.07
C THR A 916 25.43 3.90 -19.54
N TRP A 917 25.93 3.88 -18.30
CA TRP A 917 26.69 4.96 -17.70
C TRP A 917 28.18 4.82 -17.98
N ASP A 918 28.73 5.75 -18.77
CA ASP A 918 30.17 5.86 -19.05
C ASP A 918 30.86 6.64 -17.93
N ARG A 919 32.06 6.20 -17.50
CA ARG A 919 32.82 6.82 -16.39
C ARG A 919 34.18 7.28 -16.85
N PRO A 920 34.25 8.42 -17.52
CA PRO A 920 35.52 9.03 -17.92
C PRO A 920 36.31 9.50 -16.70
N THR A 921 37.67 9.49 -16.82
CA THR A 921 38.57 10.04 -15.81
C THR A 921 39.56 11.01 -16.40
N LEU A 922 39.91 12.06 -15.63
CA LEU A 922 40.95 13.03 -15.97
C LEU A 922 41.90 13.23 -14.80
N GLN A 923 43.19 12.95 -15.01
CA GLN A 923 44.21 13.17 -14.00
C GLN A 923 44.67 14.62 -13.93
N ILE A 924 44.74 15.20 -12.75
CA ILE A 924 45.17 16.57 -12.47
C ILE A 924 46.37 16.53 -11.53
N VAL A 925 47.48 17.21 -11.90
CA VAL A 925 48.69 17.29 -11.06
C VAL A 925 48.95 18.74 -10.67
N LEU A 926 49.00 18.99 -9.36
CA LEU A 926 49.26 20.32 -8.78
C LEU A 926 50.62 20.34 -8.07
N ASP A 927 51.54 21.17 -8.56
CA ASP A 927 52.85 21.35 -7.91
C ASP A 927 52.75 22.23 -6.62
N GLU A 928 51.73 23.09 -6.54
CA GLU A 928 51.41 23.94 -5.40
C GLU A 928 49.89 24.06 -5.20
N ALA A 929 49.46 24.48 -4.02
CA ALA A 929 48.05 24.68 -3.73
C ALA A 929 47.42 25.69 -4.71
N ALA A 930 46.26 25.34 -5.30
CA ALA A 930 45.60 26.17 -6.30
C ALA A 930 44.07 25.96 -6.28
N THR A 931 43.37 26.99 -6.73
CA THR A 931 41.96 26.81 -7.13
C THR A 931 41.92 26.16 -8.52
N VAL A 932 41.21 25.05 -8.63
CA VAL A 932 41.01 24.32 -9.88
C VAL A 932 39.53 24.41 -10.27
N THR A 933 39.26 24.87 -11.48
CA THR A 933 37.91 24.80 -12.06
C THR A 933 37.75 23.44 -12.70
N VAL A 934 36.80 22.64 -12.27
CA VAL A 934 36.54 21.26 -12.74
C VAL A 934 35.10 21.08 -13.17
N GLY A 935 34.86 20.10 -14.03
CA GLY A 935 33.54 19.73 -14.50
C GLY A 935 33.52 19.20 -15.92
N VAL A 936 32.48 19.55 -16.67
CA VAL A 936 32.29 19.14 -18.06
C VAL A 936 32.03 20.31 -19.00
N ARG A 937 32.32 20.05 -20.29
CA ARG A 937 31.87 20.87 -21.43
C ARG A 937 31.26 19.94 -22.46
N GLY A 938 30.05 20.29 -22.94
CA GLY A 938 29.33 19.53 -23.96
C GLY A 938 29.11 20.33 -25.25
N LEU A 939 29.15 19.63 -26.38
CA LEU A 939 28.75 20.12 -27.70
C LEU A 939 27.76 19.11 -28.27
N GLY A 940 26.51 19.53 -28.44
CA GLY A 940 25.44 18.69 -28.96
C GLY A 940 24.84 19.26 -30.25
N ASP A 941 24.29 18.38 -31.07
CA ASP A 941 23.44 18.72 -32.21
C ASP A 941 21.96 18.59 -31.85
N ASP A 942 21.07 18.91 -32.77
CA ASP A 942 19.64 18.72 -32.66
C ASP A 942 19.28 17.24 -32.35
N GLY A 943 18.56 17.00 -31.24
CA GLY A 943 18.16 15.66 -30.82
C GLY A 943 19.18 14.90 -30.00
N ASP A 944 20.29 15.50 -29.59
CA ASP A 944 21.22 14.92 -28.62
C ASP A 944 20.71 15.13 -27.20
N TRP A 945 20.74 14.07 -26.39
CA TRP A 945 20.24 14.05 -25.02
C TRP A 945 21.18 13.31 -24.07
N GLY A 946 21.10 13.59 -22.79
CA GLY A 946 21.82 12.82 -21.80
C GLY A 946 21.72 13.34 -20.39
N TYR A 947 22.37 12.58 -19.50
CA TYR A 947 22.46 12.83 -18.07
C TYR A 947 23.92 12.85 -17.63
N LEU A 948 24.23 13.68 -16.65
CA LEU A 948 25.54 13.77 -15.97
C LEU A 948 25.31 13.69 -14.47
N ASP A 949 26.09 12.85 -13.79
CA ASP A 949 25.88 12.53 -12.39
C ASP A 949 27.20 12.11 -11.71
N ALA A 950 27.16 11.85 -10.40
CA ALA A 950 28.22 11.24 -9.60
C ALA A 950 29.62 11.80 -9.86
N PHE A 951 29.76 13.15 -9.93
CA PHE A 951 31.07 13.79 -10.08
C PHE A 951 31.95 13.55 -8.86
N THR A 952 33.17 13.06 -9.10
CA THR A 952 34.14 12.87 -8.05
C THR A 952 35.50 13.51 -8.38
N LEU A 953 36.16 14.05 -7.36
CA LEU A 953 37.51 14.54 -7.43
C LEU A 953 38.27 14.03 -6.20
N VAL A 954 39.10 13.03 -6.39
CA VAL A 954 39.76 12.33 -5.29
C VAL A 954 41.29 12.40 -5.43
N ALA A 955 41.98 12.52 -4.32
CA ALA A 955 43.45 12.44 -4.30
C ALA A 955 43.93 11.01 -4.61
N THR A 956 44.83 10.84 -5.57
CA THR A 956 45.39 9.55 -5.99
C THR A 956 46.80 9.29 -5.46
N ASP A 957 47.44 10.28 -4.90
CA ASP A 957 48.79 10.17 -4.37
C ASP A 957 48.71 9.81 -2.89
N THR A 958 48.68 8.52 -2.56
CA THR A 958 48.93 8.03 -1.21
C THR A 958 50.43 8.03 -1.03
N GLY A 959 50.98 9.11 -0.41
CA GLY A 959 52.39 9.25 -0.20
C GLY A 959 53.04 7.99 0.41
N ASP A 960 53.89 7.37 -0.40
CA ASP A 960 54.81 6.34 0.04
C ASP A 960 55.71 6.91 1.16
N GLY A 961 55.27 6.65 2.40
CA GLY A 961 56.13 6.88 3.56
C GLY A 961 57.34 5.98 3.44
N ASP A 962 58.43 6.59 2.95
CA ASP A 962 59.79 6.03 2.96
C ASP A 962 60.10 5.35 4.33
N SER A 963 59.88 4.04 4.43
CA SER A 963 60.49 3.22 5.49
C SER A 963 61.76 2.57 4.93
N GLY A 964 62.84 3.37 4.97
CA GLY A 964 64.21 2.94 4.72
C GLY A 964 64.55 1.71 5.56
N GLY A 965 65.10 0.78 4.86
CA GLY A 965 65.55 -0.54 5.14
C GLY A 965 66.31 -0.90 6.40
N SER A 966 66.39 -2.13 6.65
CA SER A 966 67.71 -2.89 6.67
C SER A 966 67.41 -4.37 6.93
N ASP A 967 67.74 -5.11 5.95
CA ASP A 967 68.70 -6.26 5.94
C ASP A 967 68.79 -7.11 7.23
N GLY A 968 68.63 -8.40 7.09
CA GLY A 968 69.30 -9.34 7.99
C GLY A 968 68.60 -10.69 8.20
N GLY A 969 68.78 -11.63 7.29
CA GLY A 969 69.39 -12.89 7.71
C GLY A 969 68.49 -14.06 8.13
N SER A 970 68.33 -14.95 7.20
CA SER A 970 68.53 -16.41 7.27
C SER A 970 67.94 -17.27 8.41
N GLY A 971 67.22 -18.26 8.01
CA GLY A 971 67.53 -19.62 8.43
C GLY A 971 66.56 -20.40 9.27
N GLY A 972 65.96 -21.43 8.64
CA GLY A 972 65.95 -22.73 9.26
C GLY A 972 64.67 -23.28 9.80
N SER A 973 64.11 -24.13 8.98
CA SER A 973 63.49 -25.42 9.32
C SER A 973 63.21 -25.78 10.80
N ASP A 974 61.94 -26.09 11.12
CA ASP A 974 61.36 -27.45 11.18
C ASP A 974 59.85 -27.35 11.28
#